data_ff4b8d7844c8bca27574e11bccce6d9d
#
_entry.id   ff4b8d7844c8bca27574e11bccce6d9d
#
_cell.length_a   1.000
_cell.length_b   1.000
_cell.length_c   1.000
_cell.angle_alpha   90.00
_cell.angle_beta   90.00
_cell.angle_gamma   90.00
#
_symmetry.space_group_name_H-M   'P 1'
#
loop_
_entity.id
_entity.type
_entity.pdbx_description
1 polymer ?
#
loop_
_entity_poly.entity_id
_entity_poly.type
_entity_poly.pdbx_seq_one_letter_code
_entity_poly.pdbx_strand_id
1 'polypeptide(L)'
;MARTADWTRDKWQSWGVDATIAEYHVYINYPVDHGLSLLEKSDKSDAWSVAFNASLREDVIGEDPTTSLKDRVPTFHGYSASGNVTAQFVYVNYGTYQDYQDLVDAGVDLEGKIAVARYGGVFRGLKVKRAQELGMVGALIYSDPGDDGDITEANGYEQYPKGPARQESSVQRGSVMFLSVRPGDPTTPGYPSKPGVPRAPAHDVIPSIPSIPISYREALPILRALNGRGPKASGLNGSWTTNLGLGYKGVEYNIGPSPESVALSLYNEQEYVTTPQWDVIGIVNGTIPDQVIVVGNHRDAWVAGGAADPNGGSAVLNEVVRSVGKAVDAGWKPLRTIVFGSWDGEEYGLIGSTEWVEEYLPWLTGASVAYVNVDVGASGTRFVGSAAPLLNQALRAATRLVPSPNQTVPGQTIGDAWNGKISTLGSGSDFTAFQDFAGIPCINVGFVGAEGDPVYHYHSNYDSFHWMEKFGDAGFKHHLALAQVMGVLVAELANTIVIPFNATEYVDALNSYLDDVEARLKLDGEAAPSSQRDVVRGKEAAGSADAFEESLRNIRRSLSGLRAKAAGLDQRAAWANHKLEQGIPWWNLAGKIKLWITVAKVNIQYKYLERHFLFEGGLDNRSWFKHVVFAPGLWTGYAGDVYPGLMESIEAKDYTNGLKWAGIINGCVVKAAKSI
;
A
#
# COMPACT_ATOMS: atom_id res chain seq x y z
N MET A 1 -2.87 21.98 6.31
CA MET A 1 -3.48 21.35 5.13
C MET A 1 -4.29 22.34 4.27
N ALA A 2 -5.27 23.12 4.77
CA ALA A 2 -6.04 24.05 3.94
C ALA A 2 -5.18 24.97 3.04
N ARG A 3 -4.12 25.58 3.58
CA ARG A 3 -3.22 26.44 2.77
C ARG A 3 -2.48 25.72 1.65
N THR A 4 -2.13 24.45 1.83
CA THR A 4 -1.49 23.65 0.76
C THR A 4 -2.51 23.25 -0.29
N ALA A 5 -3.77 22.96 0.09
CA ALA A 5 -4.86 22.73 -0.83
C ALA A 5 -5.17 23.98 -1.69
N ASP A 6 -5.29 25.15 -1.05
CA ASP A 6 -5.45 26.43 -1.75
C ASP A 6 -4.29 26.70 -2.73
N TRP A 7 -3.05 26.50 -2.28
CA TRP A 7 -1.87 26.67 -3.12
C TRP A 7 -1.90 25.73 -4.35
N THR A 8 -2.24 24.46 -4.15
CA THR A 8 -2.33 23.46 -5.23
C THR A 8 -3.41 23.84 -6.23
N ARG A 9 -4.63 24.18 -5.75
CA ARG A 9 -5.73 24.65 -6.60
C ARG A 9 -5.31 25.87 -7.42
N ASP A 10 -4.75 26.88 -6.77
CA ASP A 10 -4.38 28.16 -7.42
C ASP A 10 -3.27 27.94 -8.46
N LYS A 11 -2.31 27.05 -8.17
CA LYS A 11 -1.28 26.65 -9.13
C LYS A 11 -1.87 25.96 -10.35
N TRP A 12 -2.75 24.97 -10.14
CA TRP A 12 -3.40 24.24 -11.23
C TRP A 12 -4.24 25.18 -12.10
N GLN A 13 -5.01 26.08 -11.48
CA GLN A 13 -5.75 27.12 -12.20
C GLN A 13 -4.81 28.06 -13.00
N SER A 14 -3.68 28.44 -12.44
CA SER A 14 -2.68 29.28 -13.13
C SER A 14 -2.04 28.55 -14.34
N TRP A 15 -2.12 27.24 -14.39
CA TRP A 15 -1.67 26.41 -15.52
C TRP A 15 -2.80 26.06 -16.49
N GLY A 16 -3.99 26.65 -16.35
CA GLY A 16 -5.12 26.46 -17.25
C GLY A 16 -5.96 25.22 -16.97
N VAL A 17 -5.81 24.59 -15.80
CA VAL A 17 -6.64 23.46 -15.37
C VAL A 17 -7.77 23.96 -14.47
N ASP A 18 -9.00 23.55 -14.76
CA ASP A 18 -10.16 23.89 -13.92
C ASP A 18 -10.09 23.07 -12.62
N ALA A 19 -9.68 23.73 -11.53
CA ALA A 19 -9.41 23.08 -10.24
C ALA A 19 -10.33 23.62 -9.14
N THR A 20 -10.86 22.69 -8.34
CA THR A 20 -11.74 22.94 -7.18
C THR A 20 -11.27 22.17 -5.96
N ILE A 21 -11.82 22.49 -4.79
CA ILE A 21 -11.58 21.76 -3.55
C ILE A 21 -12.84 20.98 -3.18
N ALA A 22 -12.69 19.69 -2.93
CA ALA A 22 -13.70 18.84 -2.32
C ALA A 22 -13.39 18.70 -0.82
N GLU A 23 -14.37 19.04 0.03
CA GLU A 23 -14.24 18.99 1.48
C GLU A 23 -14.97 17.79 2.06
N TYR A 24 -14.30 17.08 2.97
CA TYR A 24 -14.82 15.98 3.77
C TYR A 24 -14.58 16.27 5.25
N HIS A 25 -15.41 15.70 6.13
CA HIS A 25 -15.27 15.85 7.57
C HIS A 25 -14.93 14.48 8.17
N VAL A 26 -13.68 14.25 8.46
CA VAL A 26 -13.13 12.93 8.77
C VAL A 26 -12.78 12.75 10.24
N TYR A 27 -12.92 11.53 10.74
CA TYR A 27 -12.57 11.14 12.09
C TYR A 27 -11.12 10.71 12.17
N ILE A 28 -10.28 11.52 12.84
CA ILE A 28 -8.84 11.27 13.05
C ILE A 28 -8.45 11.58 14.49
N ASN A 29 -7.19 11.31 14.86
CA ASN A 29 -6.64 11.66 16.17
C ASN A 29 -5.43 12.58 16.06
N TYR A 30 -5.20 13.34 17.13
CA TYR A 30 -3.97 14.12 17.33
C TYR A 30 -3.30 13.68 18.64
N PRO A 31 -1.94 13.65 18.69
CA PRO A 31 -1.22 13.33 19.93
C PRO A 31 -1.34 14.49 20.91
N VAL A 32 -1.68 14.18 22.17
CA VAL A 32 -1.74 15.14 23.28
C VAL A 32 -0.50 15.04 24.14
N ASP A 33 -0.19 13.83 24.64
CA ASP A 33 1.00 13.57 25.45
C ASP A 33 1.38 12.09 25.36
N HIS A 34 2.65 11.78 25.64
CA HIS A 34 3.16 10.41 25.59
C HIS A 34 4.43 10.26 26.46
N GLY A 35 4.68 9.05 26.91
CA GLY A 35 5.85 8.72 27.71
C GLY A 35 6.19 7.24 27.68
N LEU A 36 7.49 6.94 27.78
CA LEU A 36 7.98 5.57 27.82
C LEU A 36 9.16 5.47 28.79
N SER A 37 9.07 4.58 29.77
CA SER A 37 10.13 4.33 30.73
C SER A 37 10.35 2.84 30.92
N LEU A 38 11.62 2.44 31.03
CA LEU A 38 12.02 1.14 31.54
C LEU A 38 12.15 1.24 33.06
N LEU A 39 11.42 0.41 33.76
CA LEU A 39 11.36 0.39 35.22
C LEU A 39 12.02 -0.88 35.75
N GLU A 40 12.75 -0.73 36.86
CA GLU A 40 13.34 -1.85 37.58
C GLU A 40 13.01 -1.79 39.07
N LYS A 41 12.79 -2.96 39.69
CA LYS A 41 12.71 -3.10 41.15
C LYS A 41 14.06 -3.47 41.71
N SER A 42 14.43 -2.83 42.82
CA SER A 42 15.60 -3.20 43.59
C SER A 42 15.35 -4.48 44.39
N ASP A 43 16.32 -5.37 44.50
CA ASP A 43 16.27 -6.56 45.39
C ASP A 43 15.95 -6.22 46.86
N LYS A 44 16.08 -4.94 47.26
CA LYS A 44 15.85 -4.45 48.62
C LYS A 44 14.52 -3.70 48.81
N SER A 45 13.76 -3.47 47.75
CA SER A 45 12.54 -2.68 47.79
C SER A 45 11.59 -3.10 46.67
N ASP A 46 10.30 -3.30 46.99
CA ASP A 46 9.24 -3.53 45.97
C ASP A 46 8.90 -2.27 45.15
N ALA A 47 9.55 -1.15 45.42
CA ALA A 47 9.32 0.09 44.71
C ALA A 47 10.01 0.07 43.32
N TRP A 48 9.29 0.53 42.31
CA TRP A 48 9.80 0.77 40.99
C TRP A 48 10.75 1.99 40.97
N SER A 49 11.86 1.85 40.28
CA SER A 49 12.77 2.95 39.93
C SER A 49 12.91 3.03 38.39
N VAL A 50 13.11 4.23 37.88
CA VAL A 50 13.33 4.44 36.43
C VAL A 50 14.78 4.09 36.10
N ALA A 51 14.98 3.02 35.33
CA ALA A 51 16.27 2.62 34.80
C ALA A 51 16.61 3.37 33.51
N PHE A 52 15.62 3.65 32.67
CA PHE A 52 15.76 4.43 31.44
C PHE A 52 14.45 5.18 31.16
N ASN A 53 14.59 6.42 30.66
CA ASN A 53 13.46 7.24 30.24
C ASN A 53 13.69 7.65 28.77
N ALA A 54 12.79 7.25 27.87
CA ALA A 54 12.87 7.58 26.46
C ALA A 54 12.59 9.08 26.24
N SER A 55 13.36 9.70 25.36
CA SER A 55 13.16 11.10 24.98
C SER A 55 11.96 11.26 24.06
N LEU A 56 11.64 10.23 23.27
CA LEU A 56 10.62 10.19 22.22
C LEU A 56 10.75 11.37 21.23
N ARG A 57 11.98 11.74 20.93
CA ARG A 57 12.32 12.86 20.04
C ARG A 57 13.49 12.50 19.15
N GLU A 58 13.38 12.90 17.91
CA GLU A 58 14.49 12.86 16.95
C GLU A 58 15.43 14.03 17.18
N ASP A 59 16.72 13.82 16.96
CA ASP A 59 17.75 14.84 17.18
C ASP A 59 17.61 16.00 16.17
N VAL A 60 17.99 17.19 16.62
CA VAL A 60 18.14 18.35 15.73
C VAL A 60 19.49 18.26 15.03
N ILE A 61 19.46 18.27 13.71
CA ILE A 61 20.65 18.20 12.85
C ILE A 61 20.93 19.61 12.32
N GLY A 62 22.10 20.16 12.64
CA GLY A 62 22.42 21.55 12.30
C GLY A 62 22.45 21.86 10.81
N GLU A 63 22.81 20.88 9.98
CA GLU A 63 22.84 21.00 8.52
C GLU A 63 21.44 20.86 7.89
N ASP A 64 20.48 20.29 8.62
CA ASP A 64 19.11 20.08 8.16
C ASP A 64 18.12 20.95 8.93
N PRO A 65 17.73 22.12 8.38
CA PRO A 65 16.86 23.06 9.09
C PRO A 65 15.45 22.52 9.34
N THR A 66 14.98 21.50 8.60
CA THR A 66 13.68 20.85 8.80
C THR A 66 13.62 20.23 10.20
N THR A 67 14.71 19.67 10.68
CA THR A 67 14.78 19.00 11.98
C THR A 67 14.66 19.96 13.18
N SER A 68 14.75 21.26 12.98
CA SER A 68 14.65 22.30 14.01
C SER A 68 13.33 23.07 14.01
N LEU A 69 12.39 22.73 13.11
CA LEU A 69 11.09 23.39 13.02
C LEU A 69 10.30 23.26 14.34
N LYS A 70 9.62 24.32 14.75
CA LYS A 70 8.86 24.35 16.01
C LYS A 70 7.62 23.47 16.01
N ASP A 71 7.06 23.27 14.83
CA ASP A 71 5.86 22.49 14.55
C ASP A 71 6.18 21.07 14.05
N ARG A 72 7.35 20.56 14.40
CA ARG A 72 7.70 19.14 14.15
C ARG A 72 6.64 18.24 14.77
N VAL A 73 6.20 17.27 13.97
CA VAL A 73 5.22 16.29 14.45
C VAL A 73 5.86 15.41 15.53
N PRO A 74 5.25 15.28 16.72
CA PRO A 74 5.77 14.43 17.78
C PRO A 74 5.77 12.96 17.37
N THR A 75 6.40 12.13 18.19
CA THR A 75 6.40 10.68 18.04
C THR A 75 5.03 10.13 18.42
N PHE A 76 4.27 9.58 17.46
CA PHE A 76 2.98 8.96 17.72
C PHE A 76 2.56 8.03 16.57
N HIS A 77 1.56 7.20 16.82
CA HIS A 77 0.83 6.49 15.78
C HIS A 77 -0.56 7.10 15.58
N GLY A 78 -0.92 7.33 14.31
CA GLY A 78 -2.30 7.63 13.94
C GLY A 78 -3.24 6.48 14.34
N TYR A 79 -4.40 6.80 14.88
CA TYR A 79 -5.39 5.86 15.38
C TYR A 79 -4.95 4.98 16.55
N SER A 80 -3.85 5.26 17.22
CA SER A 80 -3.50 4.57 18.46
C SER A 80 -4.49 4.90 19.58
N ALA A 81 -4.87 3.93 20.38
CA ALA A 81 -5.67 4.18 21.56
C ALA A 81 -4.89 4.99 22.61
N SER A 82 -5.60 5.80 23.41
CA SER A 82 -5.06 6.34 24.65
C SER A 82 -4.93 5.23 25.70
N GLY A 83 -3.90 5.31 26.54
CA GLY A 83 -3.67 4.34 27.61
C GLY A 83 -2.46 4.68 28.47
N ASN A 84 -2.48 4.14 29.68
CA ASN A 84 -1.37 4.21 30.62
C ASN A 84 -1.19 2.83 31.26
N VAL A 85 -0.17 2.11 30.81
CA VAL A 85 0.05 0.72 31.20
C VAL A 85 1.48 0.52 31.71
N THR A 86 1.60 -0.30 32.76
CA THR A 86 2.91 -0.76 33.26
C THR A 86 2.89 -2.28 33.29
N ALA A 87 3.71 -2.91 32.47
CA ALA A 87 3.70 -4.35 32.30
C ALA A 87 5.07 -4.92 31.89
N GLN A 88 5.25 -6.22 32.12
CA GLN A 88 6.31 -6.98 31.48
C GLN A 88 6.20 -6.87 29.96
N PHE A 89 7.26 -7.15 29.23
CA PHE A 89 7.30 -7.03 27.78
C PHE A 89 7.97 -8.21 27.09
N VAL A 90 7.60 -8.42 25.85
CA VAL A 90 8.04 -9.53 24.99
C VAL A 90 8.52 -8.98 23.66
N TYR A 91 9.67 -9.44 23.19
CA TYR A 91 10.11 -9.19 21.82
C TYR A 91 9.34 -10.10 20.86
N VAL A 92 8.67 -9.53 19.87
CA VAL A 92 7.74 -10.23 18.98
C VAL A 92 8.20 -10.20 17.50
N ASN A 93 9.49 -10.05 17.24
CA ASN A 93 10.08 -9.98 15.90
C ASN A 93 9.41 -8.90 15.04
N TYR A 94 8.99 -9.21 13.82
CA TYR A 94 8.20 -8.30 13.00
C TYR A 94 6.73 -8.18 13.44
N GLY A 95 6.28 -8.99 14.42
CA GLY A 95 4.88 -9.00 14.85
C GLY A 95 3.93 -9.42 13.75
N THR A 96 4.37 -10.31 12.85
CA THR A 96 3.49 -10.94 11.86
C THR A 96 2.53 -11.91 12.55
N TYR A 97 1.47 -12.33 11.85
CA TYR A 97 0.58 -13.38 12.36
C TYR A 97 1.37 -14.64 12.73
N GLN A 98 2.34 -15.03 11.87
CA GLN A 98 3.18 -16.21 12.10
C GLN A 98 4.15 -16.01 13.28
N ASP A 99 4.77 -14.83 13.43
CA ASP A 99 5.63 -14.55 14.58
C ASP A 99 4.89 -14.73 15.90
N TYR A 100 3.66 -14.21 15.99
CA TYR A 100 2.83 -14.41 17.17
C TYR A 100 2.43 -15.88 17.37
N GLN A 101 2.15 -16.59 16.28
CA GLN A 101 1.83 -18.03 16.36
C GLN A 101 3.03 -18.83 16.85
N ASP A 102 4.24 -18.53 16.37
CA ASP A 102 5.48 -19.17 16.83
C ASP A 102 5.70 -18.97 18.34
N LEU A 103 5.35 -17.78 18.86
CA LEU A 103 5.42 -17.51 20.31
C LEU A 103 4.41 -18.30 21.11
N VAL A 104 3.17 -18.41 20.62
CA VAL A 104 2.12 -19.23 21.23
C VAL A 104 2.52 -20.70 21.23
N ASP A 105 3.04 -21.21 20.12
CA ASP A 105 3.49 -22.60 19.99
C ASP A 105 4.71 -22.89 20.88
N ALA A 106 5.57 -21.91 21.11
CA ALA A 106 6.69 -21.97 22.04
C ALA A 106 6.27 -21.83 23.52
N GLY A 107 5.00 -21.61 23.81
CA GLY A 107 4.48 -21.44 25.17
C GLY A 107 4.86 -20.12 25.84
N VAL A 108 5.16 -19.08 25.08
CA VAL A 108 5.48 -17.75 25.62
C VAL A 108 4.18 -17.09 26.09
N ASP A 109 4.16 -16.62 27.35
CA ASP A 109 3.03 -15.89 27.91
C ASP A 109 2.98 -14.47 27.37
N LEU A 110 1.91 -14.16 26.61
CA LEU A 110 1.68 -12.86 25.97
C LEU A 110 0.61 -12.02 26.66
N GLU A 111 -0.31 -12.66 27.44
CA GLU A 111 -1.42 -11.98 28.09
C GLU A 111 -0.92 -10.94 29.10
N GLY A 112 -1.45 -9.72 29.02
CA GLY A 112 -1.09 -8.62 29.92
C GLY A 112 0.34 -8.07 29.70
N LYS A 113 1.03 -8.42 28.62
CA LYS A 113 2.39 -7.93 28.32
C LYS A 113 2.35 -6.81 27.28
N ILE A 114 3.46 -6.06 27.16
CA ILE A 114 3.69 -5.09 26.08
C ILE A 114 4.50 -5.77 24.98
N ALA A 115 4.03 -5.65 23.72
CA ALA A 115 4.75 -6.12 22.56
C ALA A 115 5.88 -5.15 22.19
N VAL A 116 7.08 -5.67 21.88
CA VAL A 116 8.17 -4.91 21.27
C VAL A 116 8.44 -5.51 19.89
N ALA A 117 7.94 -4.83 18.86
CA ALA A 117 8.04 -5.26 17.47
C ALA A 117 9.02 -4.40 16.69
N ARG A 118 9.60 -4.96 15.62
CA ARG A 118 10.31 -4.16 14.62
C ARG A 118 9.43 -3.89 13.41
N TYR A 119 9.69 -2.78 12.70
CA TYR A 119 9.08 -2.48 11.41
C TYR A 119 9.50 -3.52 10.36
N GLY A 120 8.79 -3.54 9.22
CA GLY A 120 8.98 -4.56 8.19
C GLY A 120 8.01 -5.74 8.33
N GLY A 121 8.07 -6.67 7.40
CA GLY A 121 7.24 -7.87 7.35
C GLY A 121 5.79 -7.60 6.98
N VAL A 122 5.04 -6.86 7.79
CA VAL A 122 3.62 -6.56 7.59
C VAL A 122 3.31 -5.11 7.96
N PHE A 123 2.13 -4.62 7.55
CA PHE A 123 1.63 -3.30 7.91
C PHE A 123 1.55 -3.13 9.44
N ARG A 124 1.97 -1.97 9.93
CA ARG A 124 2.13 -1.70 11.38
C ARG A 124 0.85 -1.89 12.19
N GLY A 125 -0.31 -1.54 11.64
CA GLY A 125 -1.60 -1.72 12.32
C GLY A 125 -1.92 -3.18 12.61
N LEU A 126 -1.51 -4.11 11.74
CA LEU A 126 -1.74 -5.54 11.93
C LEU A 126 -0.87 -6.14 13.04
N LYS A 127 0.31 -5.57 13.31
CA LYS A 127 1.13 -5.93 14.47
C LYS A 127 0.41 -5.64 15.78
N VAL A 128 -0.21 -4.45 15.87
CA VAL A 128 -1.00 -4.02 17.03
C VAL A 128 -2.31 -4.81 17.13
N LYS A 129 -2.98 -5.05 15.98
CA LYS A 129 -4.19 -5.86 15.91
C LYS A 129 -3.97 -7.25 16.51
N ARG A 130 -2.91 -7.94 16.07
CA ARG A 130 -2.63 -9.29 16.57
C ARG A 130 -2.19 -9.29 18.03
N ALA A 131 -1.44 -8.28 18.47
CA ALA A 131 -1.09 -8.11 19.89
C ALA A 131 -2.35 -8.03 20.77
N GLN A 132 -3.30 -7.15 20.42
CA GLN A 132 -4.55 -7.01 21.21
C GLN A 132 -5.41 -8.27 21.18
N GLU A 133 -5.47 -9.01 20.07
CA GLU A 133 -6.20 -10.29 19.97
C GLU A 133 -5.64 -11.36 20.90
N LEU A 134 -4.36 -11.29 21.23
CA LEU A 134 -3.66 -12.20 22.16
C LEU A 134 -3.62 -11.66 23.61
N GLY A 135 -4.41 -10.63 23.92
CA GLY A 135 -4.53 -10.09 25.27
C GLY A 135 -3.34 -9.22 25.71
N MET A 136 -2.47 -8.80 24.80
CA MET A 136 -1.40 -7.83 25.12
C MET A 136 -2.02 -6.44 25.38
N VAL A 137 -1.34 -5.62 26.20
CA VAL A 137 -1.89 -4.35 26.71
C VAL A 137 -1.25 -3.10 26.11
N GLY A 138 -0.27 -3.25 25.25
CA GLY A 138 0.40 -2.16 24.54
C GLY A 138 1.41 -2.66 23.52
N ALA A 139 1.87 -1.77 22.62
CA ALA A 139 2.85 -2.12 21.61
C ALA A 139 3.87 -0.99 21.39
N LEU A 140 5.13 -1.36 21.27
CA LEU A 140 6.22 -0.51 20.79
C LEU A 140 6.69 -1.03 19.44
N ILE A 141 6.96 -0.13 18.48
CA ILE A 141 7.46 -0.53 17.18
C ILE A 141 8.70 0.31 16.84
N TYR A 142 9.80 -0.33 16.45
CA TYR A 142 11.05 0.34 16.11
C TYR A 142 11.60 -0.12 14.75
N SER A 143 12.43 0.72 14.10
CA SER A 143 13.14 0.34 12.88
C SER A 143 14.49 -0.28 13.25
N ASP A 144 14.66 -1.58 12.94
CA ASP A 144 15.94 -2.26 13.13
C ASP A 144 16.88 -1.94 11.95
N PRO A 145 18.10 -1.42 12.18
CA PRO A 145 19.02 -1.09 11.09
C PRO A 145 19.47 -2.32 10.27
N GLY A 146 19.23 -3.54 10.74
CA GLY A 146 19.48 -4.75 9.96
C GLY A 146 18.60 -4.85 8.71
N ASP A 147 17.47 -4.17 8.69
CA ASP A 147 16.58 -4.11 7.53
C ASP A 147 16.99 -3.07 6.47
N ASP A 148 18.02 -2.28 6.74
CA ASP A 148 18.57 -1.27 5.81
C ASP A 148 19.58 -1.86 4.79
N GLY A 149 19.73 -3.18 4.75
CA GLY A 149 20.70 -3.86 3.87
C GLY A 149 22.14 -3.62 4.29
N ASP A 150 23.02 -3.33 3.33
CA ASP A 150 24.44 -3.17 3.59
C ASP A 150 24.83 -1.79 4.14
N ILE A 151 23.97 -0.79 3.98
CA ILE A 151 24.26 0.61 4.37
C ILE A 151 23.96 0.82 5.84
N THR A 152 24.80 0.27 6.71
CA THR A 152 24.63 0.34 8.17
C THR A 152 25.89 0.83 8.89
N GLU A 153 25.72 1.37 10.09
CA GLU A 153 26.85 1.71 10.98
C GLU A 153 27.71 0.48 11.30
N ALA A 154 27.07 -0.70 11.46
CA ALA A 154 27.77 -1.96 11.69
C ALA A 154 28.75 -2.32 10.56
N ASN A 155 28.44 -1.93 9.33
CA ASN A 155 29.28 -2.13 8.15
C ASN A 155 30.25 -0.96 7.89
N GLY A 156 30.33 0.03 8.79
CA GLY A 156 31.28 1.13 8.73
C GLY A 156 30.80 2.39 8.00
N TYR A 157 29.51 2.47 7.68
CA TYR A 157 28.93 3.69 7.10
C TYR A 157 28.60 4.70 8.20
N GLU A 158 28.87 5.98 7.94
CA GLU A 158 28.43 7.05 8.82
C GLU A 158 26.91 7.24 8.73
N GLN A 159 26.31 7.62 9.84
CA GLN A 159 24.88 7.94 9.91
C GLN A 159 24.59 9.31 9.28
N TYR A 160 23.37 9.49 8.80
CA TYR A 160 22.86 10.80 8.39
C TYR A 160 23.06 11.83 9.52
N PRO A 161 23.52 13.06 9.26
CA PRO A 161 23.70 13.71 7.95
C PRO A 161 25.10 13.54 7.33
N LYS A 162 26.03 12.90 8.01
CA LYS A 162 27.41 12.76 7.51
C LYS A 162 27.54 11.70 6.45
N GLY A 163 26.79 10.63 6.57
CA GLY A 163 26.80 9.48 5.66
C GLY A 163 25.40 8.96 5.33
N PRO A 164 25.34 7.88 4.56
CA PRO A 164 24.10 7.35 4.01
C PRO A 164 23.32 6.41 4.96
N ALA A 165 23.90 6.02 6.12
CA ALA A 165 23.25 5.08 7.02
C ALA A 165 22.16 5.76 7.87
N ARG A 166 21.24 4.94 8.40
CA ARG A 166 20.14 5.41 9.25
C ARG A 166 20.63 6.18 10.46
N GLN A 167 20.04 7.33 10.71
CA GLN A 167 20.26 8.10 11.93
C GLN A 167 19.61 7.38 13.12
N GLU A 168 20.35 7.16 14.20
CA GLU A 168 19.92 6.31 15.32
C GLU A 168 18.68 6.80 16.08
N SER A 169 18.39 8.11 16.03
CA SER A 169 17.20 8.71 16.64
C SER A 169 15.99 8.74 15.70
N SER A 170 16.11 8.27 14.45
CA SER A 170 15.02 8.21 13.47
C SER A 170 13.83 7.43 13.99
N VAL A 171 12.64 8.00 13.88
CA VAL A 171 11.37 7.38 14.28
C VAL A 171 10.43 7.29 13.10
N GLN A 172 9.98 6.08 12.78
CA GLN A 172 8.94 5.88 11.77
C GLN A 172 7.56 6.05 12.41
N ARG A 173 6.85 7.13 12.08
CA ARG A 173 5.45 7.35 12.43
C ARG A 173 4.54 6.51 11.55
N GLY A 174 3.24 6.73 11.64
CA GLY A 174 2.28 6.12 10.72
C GLY A 174 1.00 5.68 11.41
N SER A 175 0.00 5.31 10.61
CA SER A 175 -1.28 4.82 11.10
C SER A 175 -1.20 3.37 11.56
N VAL A 176 -1.90 3.05 12.66
CA VAL A 176 -2.15 1.68 13.12
C VAL A 176 -3.60 1.24 12.85
N MET A 177 -4.31 1.95 11.98
CA MET A 177 -5.59 1.50 11.44
C MET A 177 -5.45 0.11 10.78
N PHE A 178 -6.51 -0.70 10.81
CA PHE A 178 -6.50 -2.03 10.18
C PHE A 178 -6.87 -1.93 8.70
N LEU A 179 -5.95 -1.41 7.87
CA LEU A 179 -6.18 -1.12 6.44
C LEU A 179 -6.66 -2.33 5.63
N SER A 180 -6.23 -3.54 5.99
CA SER A 180 -6.69 -4.76 5.33
C SER A 180 -8.15 -5.12 5.65
N VAL A 181 -8.74 -4.48 6.66
CA VAL A 181 -10.17 -4.61 6.99
C VAL A 181 -10.99 -3.57 6.23
N ARG A 182 -10.56 -2.30 6.26
CA ARG A 182 -11.20 -1.21 5.54
C ARG A 182 -10.34 0.05 5.56
N PRO A 183 -10.12 0.75 4.42
CA PRO A 183 -9.57 2.11 4.36
C PRO A 183 -10.68 3.17 4.55
N GLY A 184 -10.31 4.45 4.42
CA GLY A 184 -11.22 5.58 4.51
C GLY A 184 -11.53 5.99 5.95
N ASP A 185 -12.47 6.90 6.13
CA ASP A 185 -12.92 7.31 7.46
C ASP A 185 -13.50 6.09 8.22
N PRO A 186 -12.94 5.73 9.38
CA PRO A 186 -13.40 4.57 10.14
C PRO A 186 -14.87 4.65 10.56
N THR A 187 -15.47 5.84 10.51
CA THR A 187 -16.86 6.07 10.97
C THR A 187 -17.89 6.19 9.84
N THR A 188 -17.47 6.19 8.56
CA THR A 188 -18.37 6.27 7.40
C THR A 188 -18.09 5.16 6.37
N PRO A 189 -18.27 3.87 6.73
CA PRO A 189 -17.91 2.74 5.89
C PRO A 189 -18.74 2.67 4.61
N GLY A 190 -18.12 2.92 3.45
CA GLY A 190 -18.75 2.77 2.14
C GLY A 190 -19.61 3.95 1.68
N TYR A 191 -19.51 5.10 2.35
CA TYR A 191 -20.18 6.35 1.96
C TYR A 191 -19.38 7.58 2.42
N PRO A 192 -19.46 8.72 1.66
CA PRO A 192 -18.60 9.85 1.89
C PRO A 192 -18.84 10.56 3.21
N SER A 193 -17.77 10.97 3.85
CA SER A 193 -17.70 11.63 5.16
C SER A 193 -18.11 13.13 5.07
N LYS A 194 -19.35 13.39 4.68
CA LYS A 194 -19.89 14.75 4.58
C LYS A 194 -20.48 15.25 5.92
N PRO A 195 -20.64 16.58 6.12
CA PRO A 195 -21.32 17.11 7.29
C PRO A 195 -22.72 16.53 7.47
N GLY A 196 -23.01 16.05 8.68
CA GLY A 196 -24.36 15.56 9.04
C GLY A 196 -24.68 14.13 8.61
N VAL A 197 -23.77 13.38 8.00
CA VAL A 197 -23.97 11.94 7.72
C VAL A 197 -23.94 11.13 9.03
N PRO A 198 -24.66 10.00 9.09
CA PRO A 198 -24.55 9.06 10.21
C PRO A 198 -23.12 8.56 10.39
N ARG A 199 -22.73 8.29 11.64
CA ARG A 199 -21.39 7.77 11.98
C ARG A 199 -21.50 6.41 12.64
N ALA A 200 -20.72 5.45 12.16
CA ALA A 200 -20.57 4.12 12.76
C ALA A 200 -19.47 4.13 13.83
N PRO A 201 -19.49 3.17 14.78
CA PRO A 201 -18.34 2.93 15.66
C PRO A 201 -17.09 2.53 14.88
N ALA A 202 -15.91 3.00 15.31
CA ALA A 202 -14.64 2.77 14.63
C ALA A 202 -13.87 1.55 15.15
N HIS A 203 -14.30 0.91 16.23
CA HIS A 203 -13.56 -0.11 16.97
C HIS A 203 -13.17 -1.36 16.16
N ASP A 204 -13.84 -1.61 15.04
CA ASP A 204 -13.53 -2.76 14.16
C ASP A 204 -12.26 -2.54 13.32
N VAL A 205 -11.82 -1.29 13.15
CA VAL A 205 -10.75 -0.91 12.23
C VAL A 205 -9.63 -0.09 12.88
N ILE A 206 -9.74 0.23 14.17
CA ILE A 206 -8.67 0.88 14.95
C ILE A 206 -8.38 0.09 16.22
N PRO A 207 -7.14 0.13 16.75
CA PRO A 207 -6.78 -0.62 17.95
C PRO A 207 -7.41 -0.07 19.23
N SER A 208 -7.57 -0.96 20.20
CA SER A 208 -8.03 -0.66 21.55
C SER A 208 -6.90 -0.56 22.59
N ILE A 209 -5.65 -0.86 22.20
CA ILE A 209 -4.47 -0.77 23.05
C ILE A 209 -3.55 0.37 22.59
N PRO A 210 -2.81 1.03 23.51
CA PRO A 210 -1.87 2.08 23.14
C PRO A 210 -0.66 1.52 22.39
N SER A 211 -0.18 2.29 21.41
CA SER A 211 1.06 1.99 20.69
C SER A 211 1.87 3.26 20.43
N ILE A 212 3.19 3.15 20.53
CA ILE A 212 4.13 4.25 20.24
C ILE A 212 5.25 3.72 19.32
N PRO A 213 5.62 4.46 18.24
CA PRO A 213 6.84 4.18 17.50
C PRO A 213 8.03 4.74 18.27
N ILE A 214 9.18 4.05 18.24
CA ILE A 214 10.41 4.49 18.88
C ILE A 214 11.61 4.35 17.93
N SER A 215 12.67 5.10 18.20
CA SER A 215 13.95 4.92 17.51
C SER A 215 14.65 3.64 17.96
N TYR A 216 15.59 3.11 17.14
CA TYR A 216 16.37 1.99 17.59
C TYR A 216 17.32 2.36 18.75
N ARG A 217 17.74 3.64 18.86
CA ARG A 217 18.47 4.15 20.01
C ARG A 217 17.70 3.94 21.31
N GLU A 218 16.41 4.19 21.30
CA GLU A 218 15.53 4.01 22.46
C GLU A 218 15.13 2.55 22.69
N ALA A 219 15.08 1.76 21.63
CA ALA A 219 14.84 0.31 21.72
C ALA A 219 16.03 -0.45 22.36
N LEU A 220 17.28 0.05 22.23
CA LEU A 220 18.46 -0.62 22.74
C LEU A 220 18.41 -0.99 24.24
N PRO A 221 18.13 -0.06 25.19
CA PRO A 221 18.05 -0.42 26.62
C PRO A 221 16.91 -1.41 26.89
N ILE A 222 15.79 -1.33 26.16
CA ILE A 222 14.64 -2.23 26.29
C ILE A 222 15.01 -3.64 25.83
N LEU A 223 15.62 -3.78 24.65
CA LEU A 223 16.02 -5.07 24.10
C LEU A 223 17.14 -5.71 24.94
N ARG A 224 18.10 -4.92 25.44
CA ARG A 224 19.16 -5.41 26.34
C ARG A 224 18.63 -5.93 27.67
N ALA A 225 17.52 -5.37 28.18
CA ALA A 225 16.87 -5.86 29.40
C ALA A 225 16.27 -7.27 29.22
N LEU A 226 16.10 -7.72 28.00
CA LEU A 226 15.69 -9.09 27.66
C LEU A 226 16.89 -10.06 27.50
N ASN A 227 18.15 -9.59 27.45
CA ASN A 227 19.31 -10.44 27.27
C ASN A 227 19.34 -11.58 28.31
N GLY A 228 19.50 -12.82 27.85
CA GLY A 228 19.46 -14.01 28.70
C GLY A 228 18.07 -14.37 29.26
N ARG A 229 16.99 -13.75 28.79
CA ARG A 229 15.61 -13.99 29.27
C ARG A 229 14.76 -14.70 28.23
N GLY A 230 14.17 -15.81 28.60
CA GLY A 230 13.37 -16.65 27.69
C GLY A 230 14.16 -17.24 26.55
N PRO A 231 13.50 -17.82 25.54
CA PRO A 231 14.18 -18.37 24.37
C PRO A 231 14.90 -17.26 23.57
N LYS A 232 15.95 -17.66 22.81
CA LYS A 232 16.57 -16.77 21.82
C LYS A 232 15.77 -16.80 20.51
N ALA A 233 15.77 -15.73 19.77
CA ALA A 233 15.23 -15.67 18.40
C ALA A 233 15.78 -16.81 17.51
N SER A 234 17.08 -17.13 17.65
CA SER A 234 17.73 -18.24 16.93
C SER A 234 17.20 -19.64 17.29
N GLY A 235 16.41 -19.78 18.32
CA GLY A 235 15.75 -21.04 18.70
C GLY A 235 14.39 -21.27 18.04
N LEU A 236 13.88 -20.26 17.32
CA LEU A 236 12.64 -20.32 16.55
C LEU A 236 12.94 -20.57 15.06
N ASN A 237 11.97 -20.34 14.19
CA ASN A 237 12.16 -20.53 12.74
C ASN A 237 13.11 -19.48 12.13
N GLY A 238 13.52 -19.67 10.85
CA GLY A 238 14.51 -18.83 10.18
C GLY A 238 14.14 -17.35 10.06
N SER A 239 12.84 -16.98 10.08
CA SER A 239 12.40 -15.58 10.00
C SER A 239 12.85 -14.75 11.22
N TRP A 240 13.02 -15.38 12.38
CA TRP A 240 13.46 -14.77 13.64
C TRP A 240 14.92 -14.37 13.66
N THR A 241 15.75 -14.90 12.75
CA THR A 241 17.18 -14.59 12.65
C THR A 241 17.52 -13.67 11.48
N THR A 242 16.52 -13.28 10.69
CA THR A 242 16.72 -12.45 9.51
C THR A 242 16.92 -10.97 9.93
N ASN A 243 17.96 -10.32 9.40
CA ASN A 243 18.19 -8.88 9.52
C ASN A 243 18.24 -8.37 10.99
N LEU A 244 18.90 -9.09 11.90
CA LEU A 244 19.08 -8.67 13.27
C LEU A 244 20.28 -7.69 13.36
N GLY A 245 20.00 -6.38 13.32
CA GLY A 245 21.02 -5.35 13.13
C GLY A 245 21.67 -4.80 14.40
N LEU A 246 21.20 -5.13 15.61
CA LEU A 246 21.68 -4.50 16.86
C LEU A 246 22.61 -5.39 17.70
N GLY A 247 23.04 -6.54 17.16
CA GLY A 247 23.96 -7.44 17.87
C GLY A 247 25.28 -6.77 18.24
N TYR A 248 25.86 -5.93 17.38
CA TYR A 248 27.10 -5.19 17.63
C TYR A 248 26.96 -4.14 18.75
N LYS A 249 25.72 -3.73 19.07
CA LYS A 249 25.40 -2.86 20.22
C LYS A 249 25.01 -3.68 21.48
N GLY A 250 25.22 -4.99 21.50
CA GLY A 250 25.00 -5.86 22.67
C GLY A 250 23.57 -6.33 22.87
N VAL A 251 22.76 -6.40 21.84
CA VAL A 251 21.43 -7.02 21.87
C VAL A 251 21.56 -8.50 21.50
N GLU A 252 21.06 -9.41 22.35
CA GLU A 252 21.07 -10.87 22.10
C GLU A 252 19.79 -11.38 21.42
N TYR A 253 18.78 -10.52 21.26
CA TYR A 253 17.48 -10.86 20.72
C TYR A 253 16.81 -12.05 21.43
N ASN A 254 16.80 -12.01 22.76
CA ASN A 254 15.98 -12.91 23.56
C ASN A 254 14.52 -12.45 23.54
N ILE A 255 13.61 -13.41 23.60
CA ILE A 255 12.17 -13.19 23.48
C ILE A 255 11.57 -12.54 24.74
N GLY A 256 12.03 -12.94 25.91
CA GLY A 256 11.39 -12.64 27.18
C GLY A 256 10.37 -13.75 27.58
N PRO A 257 9.34 -13.38 28.37
CA PRO A 257 9.04 -12.06 28.92
C PRO A 257 10.15 -11.52 29.85
N SER A 258 10.16 -10.19 30.04
CA SER A 258 11.03 -9.57 31.05
C SER A 258 10.71 -10.15 32.43
N PRO A 259 11.68 -10.18 33.37
CA PRO A 259 11.37 -10.66 34.73
C PRO A 259 10.37 -9.73 35.43
N GLU A 260 9.67 -10.23 36.45
CA GLU A 260 8.67 -9.45 37.24
C GLU A 260 9.27 -8.17 37.87
N SER A 261 10.57 -8.13 38.03
CA SER A 261 11.30 -6.94 38.50
C SER A 261 11.62 -5.92 37.42
N VAL A 262 11.27 -6.18 36.15
CA VAL A 262 11.55 -5.29 35.00
C VAL A 262 10.28 -5.10 34.18
N ALA A 263 9.84 -3.87 34.01
CA ALA A 263 8.62 -3.53 33.29
C ALA A 263 8.82 -2.30 32.41
N LEU A 264 7.96 -2.16 31.39
CA LEU A 264 7.80 -0.91 30.67
C LEU A 264 6.59 -0.15 31.22
N SER A 265 6.75 1.16 31.39
CA SER A 265 5.63 2.09 31.61
C SER A 265 5.41 2.83 30.31
N LEU A 266 4.26 2.60 29.69
CA LEU A 266 3.83 3.18 28.41
C LEU A 266 2.64 4.07 28.65
N TYR A 267 2.78 5.37 28.39
CA TYR A 267 1.73 6.36 28.43
C TYR A 267 1.51 6.95 27.05
N ASN A 268 0.27 7.01 26.59
CA ASN A 268 -0.12 7.59 25.32
C ASN A 268 -1.50 8.24 25.46
N GLU A 269 -1.58 9.54 25.18
CA GLU A 269 -2.82 10.31 25.22
C GLU A 269 -3.11 10.90 23.85
N GLN A 270 -4.29 10.63 23.31
CA GLN A 270 -4.73 11.03 21.98
C GLN A 270 -6.06 11.78 22.07
N GLU A 271 -6.22 12.82 21.29
CA GLU A 271 -7.48 13.52 21.09
C GLU A 271 -8.09 13.10 19.75
N TYR A 272 -9.27 12.48 19.79
CA TYR A 272 -10.02 12.09 18.61
C TYR A 272 -11.03 13.17 18.22
N VAL A 273 -11.01 13.58 16.96
CA VAL A 273 -11.86 14.67 16.46
C VAL A 273 -12.42 14.35 15.08
N THR A 274 -13.58 14.94 14.78
CA THR A 274 -14.04 15.05 13.39
C THR A 274 -13.64 16.41 12.86
N THR A 275 -12.81 16.44 11.80
CA THR A 275 -12.19 17.65 11.28
C THR A 275 -12.27 17.70 9.75
N PRO A 276 -12.32 18.89 9.13
CA PRO A 276 -12.31 18.97 7.67
C PRO A 276 -10.96 18.55 7.08
N GLN A 277 -11.03 17.90 5.93
CA GLN A 277 -9.90 17.66 5.01
C GLN A 277 -10.28 18.11 3.60
N TRP A 278 -9.29 18.30 2.72
CA TRP A 278 -9.48 18.99 1.46
C TRP A 278 -8.73 18.32 0.31
N ASP A 279 -9.46 17.63 -0.54
CA ASP A 279 -8.92 17.12 -1.81
C ASP A 279 -8.96 18.23 -2.87
N VAL A 280 -7.93 18.30 -3.70
CA VAL A 280 -7.93 19.22 -4.86
C VAL A 280 -8.19 18.40 -6.12
N ILE A 281 -9.25 18.78 -6.82
CA ILE A 281 -9.68 18.09 -8.04
C ILE A 281 -9.53 19.05 -9.23
N GLY A 282 -8.69 18.66 -10.20
CA GLY A 282 -8.48 19.39 -11.44
C GLY A 282 -9.04 18.65 -12.64
N ILE A 283 -9.71 19.34 -13.56
CA ILE A 283 -10.38 18.71 -14.70
C ILE A 283 -9.90 19.35 -16.02
N VAL A 284 -9.51 18.49 -16.96
CA VAL A 284 -9.29 18.81 -18.37
C VAL A 284 -10.26 18.03 -19.21
N ASN A 285 -11.27 18.71 -19.76
CA ASN A 285 -12.34 18.07 -20.51
C ASN A 285 -11.87 17.46 -21.83
N GLY A 286 -12.20 16.19 -22.03
CA GLY A 286 -11.98 15.47 -23.29
C GLY A 286 -13.14 15.62 -24.26
N THR A 287 -12.94 15.17 -25.48
CA THR A 287 -13.98 15.15 -26.52
C THR A 287 -14.93 13.96 -26.36
N ILE A 288 -14.58 12.95 -25.55
CA ILE A 288 -15.40 11.79 -25.20
C ILE A 288 -15.72 11.87 -23.70
N PRO A 289 -16.85 12.47 -23.31
CA PRO A 289 -17.12 12.84 -21.92
C PRO A 289 -17.37 11.65 -20.98
N ASP A 290 -17.73 10.49 -21.52
CA ASP A 290 -18.02 9.25 -20.79
C ASP A 290 -16.79 8.33 -20.66
N GLN A 291 -15.59 8.87 -20.97
CA GLN A 291 -14.30 8.19 -20.77
C GLN A 291 -13.36 9.11 -20.01
N VAL A 292 -12.95 8.67 -18.82
CA VAL A 292 -12.18 9.46 -17.87
C VAL A 292 -10.92 8.71 -17.45
N ILE A 293 -9.80 9.41 -17.42
CA ILE A 293 -8.56 8.97 -16.78
C ILE A 293 -8.40 9.77 -15.51
N VAL A 294 -8.23 9.10 -14.38
CA VAL A 294 -7.92 9.75 -13.10
C VAL A 294 -6.43 9.61 -12.83
N VAL A 295 -5.79 10.66 -12.37
CA VAL A 295 -4.34 10.72 -12.07
C VAL A 295 -4.18 11.36 -10.70
N GLY A 296 -3.55 10.70 -9.76
CA GLY A 296 -3.53 11.19 -8.39
C GLY A 296 -2.24 10.95 -7.62
N ASN A 297 -2.15 11.70 -6.54
CA ASN A 297 -1.13 11.63 -5.51
C ASN A 297 -1.68 12.25 -4.22
N HIS A 298 -1.27 11.76 -3.06
CA HIS A 298 -1.62 12.44 -1.81
C HIS A 298 -0.71 13.65 -1.53
N ARG A 299 -1.18 14.52 -0.65
CA ARG A 299 -0.52 15.80 -0.33
C ARG A 299 -0.19 15.92 1.15
N ASP A 300 -0.88 15.21 2.01
CA ASP A 300 -0.60 15.15 3.44
C ASP A 300 0.66 14.33 3.72
N ALA A 301 1.35 14.66 4.81
CA ALA A 301 2.57 13.99 5.25
C ALA A 301 2.55 13.79 6.76
N TRP A 302 3.17 12.71 7.24
CA TRP A 302 3.35 12.48 8.68
C TRP A 302 4.29 13.49 9.34
N VAL A 303 5.13 14.16 8.57
CA VAL A 303 6.20 15.03 9.08
C VAL A 303 6.22 16.36 8.36
N ALA A 304 6.82 17.36 8.99
CA ALA A 304 6.88 18.71 8.42
C ALA A 304 7.69 18.79 7.11
N GLY A 305 8.65 17.89 6.92
CA GLY A 305 9.43 17.76 5.67
C GLY A 305 8.66 17.02 4.60
N GLY A 306 8.48 15.73 4.77
CA GLY A 306 7.82 14.84 3.81
C GLY A 306 8.38 14.97 2.39
N ALA A 307 9.71 15.09 2.24
CA ALA A 307 10.32 15.47 0.98
C ALA A 307 10.22 14.36 -0.07
N ALA A 308 10.32 13.11 0.36
CA ALA A 308 9.97 11.97 -0.47
C ALA A 308 8.46 11.71 -0.39
N ASP A 309 7.93 11.61 0.83
CA ASP A 309 6.57 11.16 1.14
C ASP A 309 5.72 12.30 1.76
N PRO A 310 4.80 12.91 0.95
CA PRO A 310 4.51 12.65 -0.46
C PRO A 310 5.09 13.70 -1.43
N ASN A 311 5.89 14.67 -0.99
CA ASN A 311 6.23 15.84 -1.81
C ASN A 311 6.97 15.47 -3.10
N GLY A 312 7.70 14.34 -3.11
CA GLY A 312 8.29 13.78 -4.32
C GLY A 312 7.23 13.47 -5.39
N GLY A 313 6.21 12.70 -5.01
CA GLY A 313 5.07 12.39 -5.88
C GLY A 313 4.23 13.62 -6.22
N SER A 314 4.01 14.52 -5.25
CA SER A 314 3.31 15.80 -5.47
C SER A 314 4.04 16.68 -6.50
N ALA A 315 5.37 16.72 -6.48
CA ALA A 315 6.17 17.44 -7.47
C ALA A 315 6.01 16.81 -8.87
N VAL A 316 6.06 15.48 -8.95
CA VAL A 316 5.82 14.71 -10.18
C VAL A 316 4.44 15.00 -10.74
N LEU A 317 3.38 14.88 -9.93
CA LEU A 317 2.00 15.17 -10.34
C LEU A 317 1.86 16.62 -10.83
N ASN A 318 2.36 17.59 -10.07
CA ASN A 318 2.30 19.01 -10.44
C ASN A 318 2.99 19.30 -11.78
N GLU A 319 4.10 18.64 -12.08
CA GLU A 319 4.80 18.79 -13.37
C GLU A 319 3.98 18.17 -14.52
N VAL A 320 3.29 17.06 -14.29
CA VAL A 320 2.36 16.46 -15.26
C VAL A 320 1.17 17.41 -15.50
N VAL A 321 0.54 17.94 -14.45
CA VAL A 321 -0.56 18.91 -14.54
C VAL A 321 -0.14 20.14 -15.33
N ARG A 322 1.04 20.71 -14.99
CA ARG A 322 1.59 21.89 -15.69
C ARG A 322 1.86 21.60 -17.18
N SER A 323 2.38 20.41 -17.49
CA SER A 323 2.67 19.99 -18.87
C SER A 323 1.40 19.80 -19.67
N VAL A 324 0.37 19.20 -19.09
CA VAL A 324 -0.97 19.03 -19.71
C VAL A 324 -1.62 20.39 -19.94
N GLY A 325 -1.59 21.29 -18.94
CA GLY A 325 -2.11 22.67 -19.09
C GLY A 325 -1.45 23.41 -20.26
N LYS A 326 -0.13 23.38 -20.36
CA LYS A 326 0.61 23.96 -21.49
C LYS A 326 0.25 23.35 -22.84
N ALA A 327 0.02 22.04 -22.90
CA ALA A 327 -0.40 21.38 -24.12
C ALA A 327 -1.80 21.83 -24.54
N VAL A 328 -2.71 21.97 -23.59
CA VAL A 328 -4.07 22.52 -23.83
C VAL A 328 -4.01 23.96 -24.33
N ASP A 329 -3.21 24.81 -23.71
CA ASP A 329 -3.00 26.21 -24.14
C ASP A 329 -2.41 26.27 -25.55
N ALA A 330 -1.58 25.30 -25.95
CA ALA A 330 -1.05 25.15 -27.30
C ALA A 330 -2.07 24.57 -28.30
N GLY A 331 -3.32 24.28 -27.86
CA GLY A 331 -4.40 23.80 -28.71
C GLY A 331 -4.62 22.28 -28.69
N TRP A 332 -3.90 21.54 -27.84
CA TRP A 332 -4.17 20.12 -27.67
C TRP A 332 -5.54 19.89 -27.01
N LYS A 333 -6.31 18.93 -27.53
CA LYS A 333 -7.57 18.50 -26.95
C LYS A 333 -7.51 17.01 -26.75
N PRO A 334 -7.52 16.51 -25.49
CA PRO A 334 -7.53 15.10 -25.22
C PRO A 334 -8.82 14.46 -25.73
N LEU A 335 -8.78 13.20 -26.10
CA LEU A 335 -9.99 12.45 -26.41
C LEU A 335 -10.77 12.14 -25.13
N ARG A 336 -10.07 11.70 -24.07
CA ARG A 336 -10.68 11.38 -22.77
C ARG A 336 -10.47 12.52 -21.79
N THR A 337 -11.47 12.76 -20.96
CA THR A 337 -11.34 13.70 -19.84
C THR A 337 -10.24 13.22 -18.89
N ILE A 338 -9.39 14.14 -18.44
CA ILE A 338 -8.37 13.88 -17.44
C ILE A 338 -8.82 14.54 -16.14
N VAL A 339 -8.87 13.78 -15.07
CA VAL A 339 -9.13 14.26 -13.71
C VAL A 339 -7.87 14.09 -12.90
N PHE A 340 -7.35 15.17 -12.36
CA PHE A 340 -6.24 15.19 -11.42
C PHE A 340 -6.77 15.23 -10.00
N GLY A 341 -6.28 14.35 -9.13
CA GLY A 341 -6.58 14.32 -7.70
C GLY A 341 -5.33 14.57 -6.87
N SER A 342 -5.37 15.57 -5.98
CA SER A 342 -4.39 15.74 -4.93
C SER A 342 -5.09 15.48 -3.61
N TRP A 343 -4.86 14.26 -3.09
CA TRP A 343 -5.61 13.70 -1.97
C TRP A 343 -5.09 14.21 -0.63
N ASP A 344 -5.96 14.28 0.36
CA ASP A 344 -5.64 14.63 1.75
C ASP A 344 -5.97 13.46 2.67
N GLY A 345 -5.24 13.31 3.78
CA GLY A 345 -5.50 12.28 4.78
C GLY A 345 -5.21 10.84 4.32
N GLU A 346 -4.36 10.65 3.31
CA GLU A 346 -3.88 9.34 2.89
C GLU A 346 -3.20 8.62 4.04
N GLU A 347 -2.31 9.31 4.71
CA GLU A 347 -1.43 8.81 5.76
C GLU A 347 -2.19 8.21 6.96
N TYR A 348 -3.38 8.71 7.25
CA TYR A 348 -4.24 8.15 8.29
C TYR A 348 -4.94 6.86 7.88
N GLY A 349 -5.16 6.64 6.58
CA GLY A 349 -5.85 5.44 6.11
C GLY A 349 -6.50 5.59 4.75
N LEU A 350 -5.82 6.22 3.79
CA LEU A 350 -6.29 6.42 2.40
C LEU A 350 -7.61 7.22 2.36
N ILE A 351 -7.77 8.21 3.27
CA ILE A 351 -9.08 8.78 3.53
C ILE A 351 -9.59 9.58 2.33
N GLY A 352 -8.87 10.62 1.87
CA GLY A 352 -9.37 11.52 0.83
C GLY A 352 -9.75 10.81 -0.46
N SER A 353 -8.88 9.96 -0.97
CA SER A 353 -9.17 9.19 -2.18
C SER A 353 -10.35 8.22 -2.00
N THR A 354 -10.48 7.61 -0.81
CA THR A 354 -11.60 6.71 -0.49
C THR A 354 -12.92 7.48 -0.46
N GLU A 355 -12.99 8.57 0.29
CA GLU A 355 -14.17 9.42 0.41
C GLU A 355 -14.64 9.96 -0.95
N TRP A 356 -13.66 10.37 -1.79
CA TRP A 356 -13.96 10.86 -3.13
C TRP A 356 -14.48 9.74 -4.05
N VAL A 357 -13.88 8.55 -4.00
CA VAL A 357 -14.37 7.39 -4.78
C VAL A 357 -15.76 6.98 -4.32
N GLU A 358 -16.05 6.96 -3.04
CA GLU A 358 -17.37 6.64 -2.50
C GLU A 358 -18.42 7.69 -2.91
N GLU A 359 -18.08 8.98 -2.89
CA GLU A 359 -18.99 10.06 -3.34
C GLU A 359 -19.33 9.95 -4.82
N TYR A 360 -18.34 9.66 -5.67
CA TYR A 360 -18.49 9.66 -7.12
C TYR A 360 -18.61 8.26 -7.73
N LEU A 361 -18.82 7.21 -6.94
CA LEU A 361 -18.84 5.82 -7.38
C LEU A 361 -19.76 5.56 -8.58
N PRO A 362 -21.03 6.07 -8.64
CA PRO A 362 -21.91 5.82 -9.79
C PRO A 362 -21.36 6.41 -11.09
N TRP A 363 -20.71 7.57 -11.03
CA TRP A 363 -20.07 8.20 -12.18
C TRP A 363 -18.78 7.48 -12.57
N LEU A 364 -17.93 7.19 -11.61
CA LEU A 364 -16.65 6.51 -11.81
C LEU A 364 -16.85 5.12 -12.45
N THR A 365 -17.79 4.34 -11.95
CA THR A 365 -18.09 3.01 -12.53
C THR A 365 -18.57 3.09 -13.96
N GLY A 366 -19.25 4.18 -14.35
CA GLY A 366 -19.71 4.42 -15.72
C GLY A 366 -18.64 4.99 -16.65
N ALA A 367 -17.80 5.91 -16.16
CA ALA A 367 -16.93 6.74 -16.99
C ALA A 367 -15.44 6.40 -16.90
N SER A 368 -14.92 6.01 -15.73
CA SER A 368 -13.47 5.85 -15.54
C SER A 368 -12.90 4.70 -16.36
N VAL A 369 -11.77 4.93 -17.01
CA VAL A 369 -11.00 3.94 -17.78
C VAL A 369 -9.85 3.38 -16.95
N ALA A 370 -9.10 4.27 -16.29
CA ALA A 370 -7.94 3.89 -15.49
C ALA A 370 -7.66 4.94 -14.40
N TYR A 371 -6.94 4.52 -13.36
CA TYR A 371 -6.33 5.40 -12.38
C TYR A 371 -4.80 5.24 -12.43
N VAL A 372 -4.07 6.38 -12.47
CA VAL A 372 -2.61 6.42 -12.46
C VAL A 372 -2.17 7.09 -11.17
N ASN A 373 -1.47 6.34 -10.33
CA ASN A 373 -0.99 6.75 -9.01
C ASN A 373 0.51 7.03 -9.02
N VAL A 374 0.91 8.00 -8.24
CA VAL A 374 2.26 8.19 -7.75
C VAL A 374 2.16 8.57 -6.28
N ASP A 375 2.93 7.94 -5.43
CA ASP A 375 2.97 8.17 -3.98
C ASP A 375 4.24 8.95 -3.61
N VAL A 376 5.26 8.26 -3.12
CA VAL A 376 6.56 8.83 -2.74
C VAL A 376 7.30 9.51 -3.90
N GLY A 377 7.11 9.07 -5.11
CA GLY A 377 7.86 9.55 -6.27
C GLY A 377 9.23 8.88 -6.38
N ALA A 378 10.26 9.48 -5.78
CA ALA A 378 11.61 8.91 -5.79
C ALA A 378 12.27 8.99 -4.40
N SER A 379 12.60 7.83 -3.83
CA SER A 379 13.41 7.67 -2.61
C SER A 379 14.68 6.86 -2.85
N GLY A 380 15.05 6.61 -4.11
CA GLY A 380 16.23 5.86 -4.54
C GLY A 380 16.30 5.75 -6.04
N THR A 381 17.10 4.81 -6.54
CA THR A 381 17.51 4.76 -7.97
C THR A 381 16.82 3.66 -8.78
N ARG A 382 16.11 2.73 -8.16
CA ARG A 382 15.50 1.57 -8.83
C ARG A 382 14.04 1.82 -9.18
N PHE A 383 13.72 1.82 -10.48
CA PHE A 383 12.34 1.94 -10.95
C PHE A 383 11.51 0.71 -10.53
N VAL A 384 10.31 0.96 -10.03
CA VAL A 384 9.28 -0.05 -9.72
C VAL A 384 7.94 0.35 -10.32
N GLY A 385 7.16 -0.67 -10.68
CA GLY A 385 5.79 -0.48 -11.15
C GLY A 385 4.88 -1.60 -10.67
N SER A 386 3.69 -1.24 -10.25
CA SER A 386 2.59 -2.15 -9.95
C SER A 386 1.38 -1.77 -10.79
N ALA A 387 0.65 -2.74 -11.29
CA ALA A 387 -0.50 -2.46 -12.16
C ALA A 387 -1.52 -3.59 -12.17
N ALA A 388 -2.77 -3.22 -12.44
CA ALA A 388 -3.74 -4.17 -12.96
C ALA A 388 -3.26 -4.70 -14.33
N PRO A 389 -3.31 -6.02 -14.57
CA PRO A 389 -2.67 -6.60 -15.77
C PRO A 389 -3.16 -6.07 -17.11
N LEU A 390 -4.36 -5.49 -17.18
CA LEU A 390 -4.86 -4.77 -18.36
C LEU A 390 -3.93 -3.64 -18.82
N LEU A 391 -3.20 -3.02 -17.90
CA LEU A 391 -2.35 -1.84 -18.09
C LEU A 391 -0.86 -2.17 -18.26
N ASN A 392 -0.44 -3.42 -18.08
CA ASN A 392 0.97 -3.81 -18.11
C ASN A 392 1.68 -3.38 -19.40
N GLN A 393 1.01 -3.55 -20.53
CA GLN A 393 1.60 -3.19 -21.83
C GLN A 393 1.81 -1.67 -21.96
N ALA A 394 0.84 -0.86 -21.49
CA ALA A 394 0.95 0.60 -21.50
C ALA A 394 2.11 1.06 -20.62
N LEU A 395 2.26 0.49 -19.43
CA LEU A 395 3.38 0.79 -18.53
C LEU A 395 4.74 0.46 -19.17
N ARG A 396 4.89 -0.74 -19.74
CA ARG A 396 6.13 -1.12 -20.43
C ARG A 396 6.42 -0.24 -21.64
N ALA A 397 5.39 0.17 -22.38
CA ALA A 397 5.57 1.07 -23.52
C ALA A 397 6.05 2.45 -23.06
N ALA A 398 5.46 3.02 -22.03
CA ALA A 398 5.87 4.33 -21.49
C ALA A 398 7.32 4.33 -21.00
N THR A 399 7.75 3.30 -20.27
CA THR A 399 9.13 3.22 -19.76
C THR A 399 10.19 3.13 -20.86
N ARG A 400 9.84 2.60 -22.04
CA ARG A 400 10.74 2.53 -23.21
C ARG A 400 10.90 3.86 -23.96
N LEU A 401 10.07 4.85 -23.66
CA LEU A 401 10.14 6.17 -24.29
C LEU A 401 10.91 7.19 -23.45
N VAL A 402 11.22 6.87 -22.20
CA VAL A 402 11.86 7.79 -21.27
C VAL A 402 13.31 7.38 -21.01
N PRO A 403 14.29 8.30 -21.19
CA PRO A 403 15.68 8.01 -20.88
C PRO A 403 15.87 7.65 -19.39
N SER A 404 16.69 6.64 -19.12
CA SER A 404 17.05 6.28 -17.74
C SER A 404 17.99 7.34 -17.14
N PRO A 405 17.75 7.80 -15.90
CA PRO A 405 18.71 8.64 -15.18
C PRO A 405 20.06 7.94 -14.95
N ASN A 406 20.04 6.62 -14.79
CA ASN A 406 21.18 5.77 -14.46
C ASN A 406 21.63 4.95 -15.68
N GLN A 407 21.95 5.63 -16.79
CA GLN A 407 22.42 4.93 -17.99
C GLN A 407 23.79 4.31 -17.76
N THR A 408 23.92 3.00 -17.96
CA THR A 408 25.21 2.29 -18.05
C THR A 408 25.74 2.27 -19.47
N VAL A 409 24.84 2.43 -20.46
CA VAL A 409 25.14 2.57 -21.87
C VAL A 409 24.37 3.78 -22.42
N PRO A 410 25.01 4.68 -23.20
CA PRO A 410 24.33 5.86 -23.75
C PRO A 410 23.06 5.51 -24.52
N GLY A 411 21.96 6.20 -24.24
CA GLY A 411 20.67 6.01 -24.90
C GLY A 411 19.74 4.99 -24.23
N GLN A 412 20.16 4.36 -23.13
CA GLN A 412 19.26 3.48 -22.36
C GLN A 412 18.02 4.22 -21.88
N THR A 413 16.89 3.56 -22.03
CA THR A 413 15.60 3.97 -21.45
C THR A 413 15.39 3.34 -20.06
N ILE A 414 14.38 3.83 -19.33
CA ILE A 414 13.95 3.17 -18.08
C ILE A 414 13.56 1.71 -18.36
N GLY A 415 12.84 1.45 -19.45
CA GLY A 415 12.45 0.09 -19.85
C GLY A 415 13.62 -0.85 -20.14
N ASP A 416 14.79 -0.31 -20.56
CA ASP A 416 16.01 -1.11 -20.78
C ASP A 416 16.76 -1.40 -19.48
N ALA A 417 16.71 -0.47 -18.50
CA ALA A 417 17.36 -0.60 -17.21
C ALA A 417 16.52 -1.38 -16.17
N TRP A 418 15.22 -1.39 -16.35
CA TRP A 418 14.27 -2.05 -15.47
C TRP A 418 14.17 -3.55 -15.77
N ASN A 419 14.02 -4.38 -14.74
CA ASN A 419 13.83 -5.82 -14.89
C ASN A 419 12.47 -6.24 -15.50
N GLY A 420 11.59 -5.27 -15.78
CA GLY A 420 10.26 -5.49 -16.37
C GLY A 420 9.22 -6.15 -15.46
N LYS A 421 9.56 -6.40 -14.18
CA LYS A 421 8.63 -7.00 -13.22
C LYS A 421 7.57 -5.98 -12.81
N ILE A 422 6.31 -6.30 -13.08
CA ILE A 422 5.14 -5.54 -12.60
C ILE A 422 4.50 -6.35 -11.48
N SER A 423 4.34 -5.71 -10.31
CA SER A 423 3.73 -6.34 -9.14
C SER A 423 2.22 -6.14 -9.13
N THR A 424 1.49 -7.00 -8.43
CA THR A 424 0.08 -6.77 -8.10
C THR A 424 -0.05 -5.59 -7.15
N LEU A 425 -1.15 -4.87 -7.28
CA LEU A 425 -1.54 -3.83 -6.34
C LEU A 425 -2.23 -4.47 -5.13
N GLY A 426 -1.86 -4.05 -3.93
CA GLY A 426 -2.50 -4.45 -2.68
C GLY A 426 -3.24 -3.27 -2.06
N SER A 427 -2.65 -2.69 -1.00
CA SER A 427 -3.12 -1.47 -0.36
C SER A 427 -1.92 -0.58 0.00
N GLY A 428 -2.16 0.52 0.72
CA GLY A 428 -1.12 1.41 1.22
C GLY A 428 -0.83 2.59 0.30
N SER A 429 -1.74 2.90 -0.64
CA SER A 429 -1.82 4.16 -1.36
C SER A 429 -3.21 4.35 -2.00
N ASP A 430 -3.45 5.50 -2.58
CA ASP A 430 -4.75 5.98 -3.08
C ASP A 430 -5.40 5.12 -4.18
N PHE A 431 -4.65 4.26 -4.85
CA PHE A 431 -5.19 3.33 -5.86
C PHE A 431 -6.18 2.30 -5.26
N THR A 432 -6.12 2.05 -3.95
CA THR A 432 -6.90 1.00 -3.27
C THR A 432 -8.39 1.16 -3.49
N ALA A 433 -8.94 2.37 -3.29
CA ALA A 433 -10.36 2.61 -3.48
C ALA A 433 -10.79 2.47 -4.95
N PHE A 434 -9.94 2.87 -5.88
CA PHE A 434 -10.24 2.75 -7.31
C PHE A 434 -10.26 1.28 -7.76
N GLN A 435 -9.27 0.48 -7.36
CA GLN A 435 -9.17 -0.92 -7.78
C GLN A 435 -10.12 -1.83 -6.99
N ASP A 436 -10.01 -1.83 -5.66
CA ASP A 436 -10.61 -2.86 -4.82
C ASP A 436 -12.09 -2.61 -4.50
N PHE A 437 -12.53 -1.34 -4.57
CA PHE A 437 -13.91 -0.95 -4.35
C PHE A 437 -14.65 -0.66 -5.66
N ALA A 438 -14.06 0.14 -6.57
CA ALA A 438 -14.71 0.58 -7.79
C ALA A 438 -14.40 -0.29 -9.02
N GLY A 439 -13.41 -1.20 -8.98
CA GLY A 439 -13.03 -2.07 -10.10
C GLY A 439 -12.44 -1.30 -11.28
N ILE A 440 -11.69 -0.27 -11.01
CA ILE A 440 -11.00 0.55 -12.01
C ILE A 440 -9.56 0.09 -12.09
N PRO A 441 -9.05 -0.30 -13.29
CA PRO A 441 -7.64 -0.71 -13.42
C PRO A 441 -6.70 0.42 -13.01
N CYS A 442 -5.71 0.09 -12.18
CA CYS A 442 -4.77 1.07 -11.61
C CYS A 442 -3.32 0.78 -12.03
N ILE A 443 -2.50 1.84 -12.04
CA ILE A 443 -1.03 1.80 -12.11
C ILE A 443 -0.49 2.59 -10.92
N ASN A 444 0.56 2.08 -10.27
CA ASN A 444 1.39 2.81 -9.33
C ASN A 444 2.86 2.70 -9.73
N VAL A 445 3.58 3.83 -9.74
CA VAL A 445 4.97 3.90 -10.21
C VAL A 445 5.82 4.75 -9.28
N GLY A 446 7.11 4.41 -9.21
CA GLY A 446 8.07 5.15 -8.39
C GLY A 446 9.51 4.68 -8.60
N PHE A 447 10.44 5.39 -7.95
CA PHE A 447 11.82 4.95 -7.76
C PHE A 447 12.05 4.68 -6.27
N VAL A 448 12.51 3.49 -5.95
CA VAL A 448 12.81 3.05 -4.59
C VAL A 448 14.28 2.72 -4.41
N GLY A 449 14.72 2.51 -3.17
CA GLY A 449 16.10 2.14 -2.88
C GLY A 449 16.56 0.92 -3.68
N ALA A 450 17.77 1.01 -4.25
CA ALA A 450 18.52 -0.10 -4.79
C ALA A 450 19.60 -0.54 -3.79
N GLU A 451 20.27 -1.65 -4.05
CA GLU A 451 21.45 -2.06 -3.30
C GLU A 451 22.52 -0.95 -3.38
N GLY A 452 23.00 -0.52 -2.22
CA GLY A 452 23.98 0.56 -2.11
C GLY A 452 23.40 1.99 -2.10
N ASP A 453 22.11 2.16 -2.27
CA ASP A 453 21.49 3.47 -2.13
C ASP A 453 21.47 3.92 -0.65
N PRO A 454 21.50 5.23 -0.38
CA PRO A 454 21.31 5.77 0.96
C PRO A 454 19.99 5.35 1.61
N VAL A 455 20.03 5.16 2.93
CA VAL A 455 18.83 4.73 3.67
C VAL A 455 17.79 5.85 3.70
N TYR A 456 16.60 5.56 3.19
CA TYR A 456 15.46 6.44 3.30
C TYR A 456 14.84 6.39 4.70
N HIS A 457 14.68 7.54 5.31
CA HIS A 457 14.11 7.68 6.66
C HIS A 457 12.59 7.84 6.59
N TYR A 458 11.91 6.77 6.16
CA TYR A 458 10.47 6.73 5.96
C TYR A 458 9.69 7.20 7.20
N HIS A 459 8.76 8.16 7.02
CA HIS A 459 7.91 8.76 8.07
C HIS A 459 8.67 9.41 9.26
N SER A 460 9.91 9.78 9.05
CA SER A 460 10.78 10.45 10.01
C SER A 460 10.95 11.92 9.69
N ASN A 461 11.22 12.77 10.69
CA ASN A 461 11.57 14.18 10.47
C ASN A 461 12.85 14.35 9.64
N TYR A 462 13.59 13.26 9.37
CA TYR A 462 14.72 13.20 8.45
C TYR A 462 14.32 12.96 6.99
N ASP A 463 13.04 12.73 6.67
CA ASP A 463 12.51 12.88 5.33
C ASP A 463 12.39 14.36 5.00
N SER A 464 13.50 14.98 4.68
CA SER A 464 13.68 16.40 4.50
C SER A 464 14.19 16.74 3.11
N PHE A 465 14.00 18.00 2.70
CA PHE A 465 14.59 18.50 1.45
C PHE A 465 16.12 18.35 1.45
N HIS A 466 16.77 18.56 2.60
CA HIS A 466 18.22 18.39 2.74
C HIS A 466 18.65 16.94 2.47
N TRP A 467 17.91 15.96 3.02
CA TRP A 467 18.16 14.53 2.74
C TRP A 467 17.94 14.23 1.25
N MET A 468 16.84 14.72 0.68
CA MET A 468 16.49 14.48 -0.71
C MET A 468 17.55 15.04 -1.67
N GLU A 469 17.99 16.29 -1.47
CA GLU A 469 18.99 16.95 -2.32
C GLU A 469 20.36 16.28 -2.22
N LYS A 470 20.74 15.80 -1.02
CA LYS A 470 22.06 15.24 -0.75
C LYS A 470 22.16 13.75 -1.04
N PHE A 471 21.13 12.98 -0.72
CA PHE A 471 21.15 11.52 -0.72
C PHE A 471 20.03 10.89 -1.57
N GLY A 472 18.81 11.40 -1.55
CA GLY A 472 17.65 10.78 -2.16
C GLY A 472 17.67 10.84 -3.68
N ASP A 473 17.70 12.06 -4.25
CA ASP A 473 17.77 12.28 -5.70
C ASP A 473 18.48 13.60 -6.02
N ALA A 474 19.79 13.61 -5.94
CA ALA A 474 20.61 14.79 -6.20
C ALA A 474 20.36 15.36 -7.60
N GLY A 475 19.78 16.57 -7.64
CA GLY A 475 19.40 17.25 -8.88
C GLY A 475 18.09 16.75 -9.48
N PHE A 476 17.27 16.00 -8.76
CA PHE A 476 15.90 15.58 -9.09
C PHE A 476 15.75 14.86 -10.43
N LYS A 477 16.74 14.05 -10.80
CA LYS A 477 16.77 13.36 -12.10
C LYS A 477 15.76 12.23 -12.18
N HIS A 478 15.56 11.48 -11.07
CA HIS A 478 14.60 10.40 -10.99
C HIS A 478 13.18 10.95 -10.93
N HIS A 479 12.95 12.06 -10.21
CA HIS A 479 11.67 12.78 -10.23
C HIS A 479 11.31 13.25 -11.64
N LEU A 480 12.26 13.86 -12.36
CA LEU A 480 12.02 14.28 -13.74
C LEU A 480 11.69 13.09 -14.65
N ALA A 481 12.44 12.01 -14.54
CA ALA A 481 12.20 10.81 -15.35
C ALA A 481 10.83 10.18 -15.03
N LEU A 482 10.43 10.18 -13.75
CA LEU A 482 9.12 9.68 -13.34
C LEU A 482 7.99 10.56 -13.86
N ALA A 483 8.14 11.89 -13.81
CA ALA A 483 7.18 12.83 -14.40
C ALA A 483 7.03 12.61 -15.92
N GLN A 484 8.13 12.28 -16.62
CA GLN A 484 8.08 11.93 -18.04
C GLN A 484 7.34 10.61 -18.27
N VAL A 485 7.59 9.55 -17.46
CA VAL A 485 6.84 8.27 -17.57
C VAL A 485 5.35 8.50 -17.35
N MET A 486 4.98 9.23 -16.29
CA MET A 486 3.58 9.54 -16.02
C MET A 486 2.95 10.40 -17.13
N GLY A 487 3.67 11.41 -17.62
CA GLY A 487 3.22 12.26 -18.72
C GLY A 487 2.94 11.45 -19.99
N VAL A 488 3.81 10.49 -20.32
CA VAL A 488 3.60 9.56 -21.46
C VAL A 488 2.38 8.66 -21.22
N LEU A 489 2.26 8.07 -20.04
CA LEU A 489 1.10 7.24 -19.67
C LEU A 489 -0.21 8.01 -19.78
N VAL A 490 -0.28 9.22 -19.23
CA VAL A 490 -1.46 10.07 -19.28
C VAL A 490 -1.78 10.45 -20.72
N ALA A 491 -0.79 10.86 -21.51
CA ALA A 491 -1.00 11.21 -22.92
C ALA A 491 -1.49 10.01 -23.75
N GLU A 492 -0.92 8.84 -23.55
CA GLU A 492 -1.33 7.61 -24.23
C GLU A 492 -2.76 7.22 -23.85
N LEU A 493 -3.05 7.12 -22.56
CA LEU A 493 -4.39 6.78 -22.07
C LEU A 493 -5.47 7.79 -22.48
N ALA A 494 -5.12 9.10 -22.47
CA ALA A 494 -6.06 10.17 -22.81
C ALA A 494 -6.28 10.36 -24.31
N ASN A 495 -5.33 9.98 -25.18
CA ASN A 495 -5.36 10.38 -26.59
C ASN A 495 -5.45 9.24 -27.60
N THR A 496 -5.16 7.98 -27.22
CA THR A 496 -5.31 6.84 -28.15
C THR A 496 -6.77 6.54 -28.40
N ILE A 497 -7.12 6.34 -29.69
CA ILE A 497 -8.53 6.10 -30.09
C ILE A 497 -9.04 4.78 -29.51
N VAL A 498 -8.25 3.72 -29.61
CA VAL A 498 -8.51 2.43 -28.96
C VAL A 498 -7.80 2.44 -27.60
N ILE A 499 -8.51 2.11 -26.53
CA ILE A 499 -7.92 2.02 -25.18
C ILE A 499 -6.73 1.04 -25.23
N PRO A 500 -5.53 1.42 -24.74
CA PRO A 500 -4.32 0.62 -24.87
C PRO A 500 -4.25 -0.50 -23.81
N PHE A 501 -5.30 -1.30 -23.70
CA PHE A 501 -5.41 -2.44 -22.80
C PHE A 501 -5.06 -3.75 -23.49
N ASN A 502 -4.73 -4.77 -22.69
CA ASN A 502 -4.49 -6.13 -23.15
C ASN A 502 -5.32 -7.11 -22.32
N ALA A 503 -6.44 -7.56 -22.86
CA ALA A 503 -7.35 -8.48 -22.20
C ALA A 503 -6.77 -9.90 -22.10
N THR A 504 -5.95 -10.32 -23.07
CA THR A 504 -5.28 -11.64 -23.03
C THR A 504 -4.28 -11.70 -21.87
N GLU A 505 -3.45 -10.67 -21.70
CA GLU A 505 -2.50 -10.60 -20.58
C GLU A 505 -3.22 -10.60 -19.22
N TYR A 506 -4.38 -9.93 -19.13
CA TYR A 506 -5.22 -9.98 -17.93
C TYR A 506 -5.65 -11.40 -17.58
N VAL A 507 -6.17 -12.15 -18.55
CA VAL A 507 -6.64 -13.53 -18.30
C VAL A 507 -5.46 -14.49 -18.06
N ASP A 508 -4.33 -14.26 -18.70
CA ASP A 508 -3.11 -15.03 -18.42
C ASP A 508 -2.63 -14.81 -16.98
N ALA A 509 -2.72 -13.58 -16.46
CA ALA A 509 -2.45 -13.30 -15.05
C ALA A 509 -3.46 -13.99 -14.12
N LEU A 510 -4.76 -13.98 -14.43
CA LEU A 510 -5.77 -14.70 -13.65
C LEU A 510 -5.47 -16.21 -13.57
N ASN A 511 -4.96 -16.82 -14.64
CA ASN A 511 -4.52 -18.23 -14.63
C ASN A 511 -3.29 -18.44 -13.73
N SER A 512 -2.29 -17.53 -13.79
CA SER A 512 -1.11 -17.59 -12.93
C SER A 512 -1.48 -17.46 -11.45
N TYR A 513 -2.41 -16.56 -11.11
CA TYR A 513 -2.91 -16.40 -9.75
C TYR A 513 -3.64 -17.66 -9.25
N LEU A 514 -4.33 -18.36 -10.13
CA LEU A 514 -4.94 -19.65 -9.79
C LEU A 514 -3.89 -20.73 -9.55
N ASP A 515 -2.74 -20.70 -10.25
CA ASP A 515 -1.60 -21.59 -9.98
C ASP A 515 -1.05 -21.35 -8.55
N ASP A 516 -0.99 -20.07 -8.09
CA ASP A 516 -0.57 -19.73 -6.74
C ASP A 516 -1.54 -20.28 -5.67
N VAL A 517 -2.86 -20.20 -5.91
CA VAL A 517 -3.89 -20.80 -5.05
C VAL A 517 -3.73 -22.32 -4.97
N GLU A 518 -3.56 -23.00 -6.12
CA GLU A 518 -3.35 -24.45 -6.18
C GLU A 518 -2.05 -24.88 -5.48
N ALA A 519 -0.98 -24.08 -5.62
CA ALA A 519 0.29 -24.33 -4.92
C ALA A 519 0.13 -24.19 -3.40
N ARG A 520 -0.59 -23.17 -2.92
CA ARG A 520 -0.88 -22.97 -1.50
C ARG A 520 -1.68 -24.14 -0.92
N LEU A 521 -2.71 -24.60 -1.65
CA LEU A 521 -3.52 -25.74 -1.23
C LEU A 521 -2.70 -27.03 -1.09
N LYS A 522 -1.73 -27.27 -1.98
CA LYS A 522 -0.82 -28.42 -1.92
C LYS A 522 0.09 -28.36 -0.70
N LEU A 523 0.71 -27.22 -0.44
CA LEU A 523 1.58 -27.00 0.72
C LEU A 523 0.84 -27.24 2.03
N ASP A 524 -0.40 -26.79 2.14
CA ASP A 524 -1.23 -27.01 3.34
C ASP A 524 -1.61 -28.50 3.52
N GLY A 525 -1.81 -29.21 2.41
CA GLY A 525 -2.03 -30.68 2.40
C GLY A 525 -0.80 -31.49 2.81
N GLU A 526 0.41 -31.03 2.52
CA GLU A 526 1.68 -31.71 2.84
C GLU A 526 2.15 -31.43 4.28
N ALA A 527 1.82 -30.29 4.85
CA ALA A 527 2.20 -29.88 6.20
C ALA A 527 1.51 -30.72 7.30
N ALA A 528 0.42 -31.43 7.00
CA ALA A 528 -0.25 -32.33 7.96
C ALA A 528 0.56 -33.63 8.18
N PRO A 529 0.91 -34.00 9.44
CA PRO A 529 1.57 -35.26 9.75
C PRO A 529 0.81 -36.44 9.18
N SER A 530 1.51 -37.43 8.62
CA SER A 530 0.91 -38.61 7.98
C SER A 530 -0.04 -39.42 8.90
N SER A 531 0.14 -39.34 10.22
CA SER A 531 -0.75 -39.94 11.23
C SER A 531 -2.03 -39.11 11.51
N GLN A 532 -2.08 -37.87 11.12
CA GLN A 532 -3.28 -36.99 11.25
C GLN A 532 -4.07 -36.87 9.95
N ARG A 533 -3.47 -37.19 8.79
CA ARG A 533 -4.15 -37.10 7.49
C ARG A 533 -5.43 -37.98 7.43
N ASP A 534 -5.47 -39.10 8.12
CA ASP A 534 -6.62 -39.99 8.11
C ASP A 534 -7.60 -39.82 9.29
N VAL A 535 -7.20 -39.15 10.37
CA VAL A 535 -8.02 -38.97 11.58
C VAL A 535 -8.69 -37.64 11.66
N VAL A 536 -8.06 -36.57 11.13
CA VAL A 536 -8.60 -35.21 11.14
C VAL A 536 -9.52 -34.92 9.94
N ARG A 537 -9.34 -35.68 8.83
CA ARG A 537 -10.32 -35.65 7.73
C ARG A 537 -11.47 -36.61 8.08
N GLY A 538 -12.43 -36.17 8.89
CA GLY A 538 -13.75 -36.81 8.89
C GLY A 538 -14.26 -36.93 7.45
N LYS A 539 -15.03 -37.96 7.11
CA LYS A 539 -15.51 -38.21 5.73
C LYS A 539 -16.15 -36.98 5.05
N GLU A 540 -16.71 -36.04 5.82
CA GLU A 540 -17.28 -34.80 5.35
C GLU A 540 -16.21 -33.79 4.94
N ALA A 541 -15.11 -33.69 5.68
CA ALA A 541 -14.02 -32.73 5.36
C ALA A 541 -13.18 -33.18 4.14
N ALA A 542 -12.99 -34.49 3.96
CA ALA A 542 -12.34 -35.07 2.77
C ALA A 542 -13.19 -34.82 1.52
N GLY A 543 -14.52 -35.05 1.60
CA GLY A 543 -15.43 -34.78 0.49
C GLY A 543 -15.51 -33.28 0.11
N SER A 544 -15.33 -32.36 1.06
CA SER A 544 -15.28 -30.93 0.79
C SER A 544 -13.98 -30.48 0.13
N ALA A 545 -12.83 -31.07 0.49
CA ALA A 545 -11.55 -30.79 -0.13
C ALA A 545 -11.52 -31.23 -1.61
N ASP A 546 -11.96 -32.44 -1.91
CA ASP A 546 -12.05 -32.94 -3.29
C ASP A 546 -13.01 -32.11 -4.14
N ALA A 547 -14.15 -31.69 -3.56
CA ALA A 547 -15.10 -30.80 -4.23
C ALA A 547 -14.50 -29.41 -4.46
N PHE A 548 -13.69 -28.92 -3.52
CA PHE A 548 -12.99 -27.64 -3.67
C PHE A 548 -11.95 -27.69 -4.80
N GLU A 549 -11.13 -28.75 -4.88
CA GLU A 549 -10.23 -28.93 -6.03
C GLU A 549 -10.95 -29.01 -7.37
N GLU A 550 -12.10 -29.73 -7.44
CA GLU A 550 -12.91 -29.75 -8.67
C GLU A 550 -13.45 -28.38 -9.02
N SER A 551 -13.79 -27.55 -8.00
CA SER A 551 -14.24 -26.19 -8.23
C SER A 551 -13.13 -25.29 -8.80
N LEU A 552 -11.86 -25.45 -8.38
CA LEU A 552 -10.71 -24.75 -8.99
C LEU A 552 -10.52 -25.19 -10.45
N ARG A 553 -10.65 -26.49 -10.76
CA ARG A 553 -10.63 -26.97 -12.15
C ARG A 553 -11.75 -26.37 -13.00
N ASN A 554 -12.94 -26.11 -12.42
CA ASN A 554 -14.03 -25.43 -13.11
C ASN A 554 -13.72 -23.97 -13.41
N ILE A 555 -13.09 -23.22 -12.47
CA ILE A 555 -12.60 -21.87 -12.73
C ILE A 555 -11.61 -21.89 -13.89
N ARG A 556 -10.65 -22.81 -13.92
CA ARG A 556 -9.64 -22.92 -14.99
C ARG A 556 -10.28 -23.19 -16.37
N ARG A 557 -11.32 -24.05 -16.44
CA ARG A 557 -12.07 -24.26 -17.69
C ARG A 557 -12.76 -22.96 -18.16
N SER A 558 -13.36 -22.23 -17.24
CA SER A 558 -14.00 -20.93 -17.54
C SER A 558 -12.99 -19.87 -17.97
N LEU A 559 -11.81 -19.80 -17.33
CA LEU A 559 -10.72 -18.93 -17.71
C LEU A 559 -10.20 -19.24 -19.13
N SER A 560 -10.13 -20.53 -19.51
CA SER A 560 -9.75 -20.92 -20.87
C SER A 560 -10.74 -20.39 -21.90
N GLY A 561 -12.04 -20.43 -21.59
CA GLY A 561 -13.09 -19.82 -22.42
C GLY A 561 -12.98 -18.29 -22.49
N LEU A 562 -12.75 -17.66 -21.37
CA LEU A 562 -12.52 -16.19 -21.30
C LEU A 562 -11.28 -15.78 -22.09
N ARG A 563 -10.18 -16.57 -22.02
CA ARG A 563 -8.94 -16.30 -22.75
C ARG A 563 -9.16 -16.27 -24.27
N ALA A 564 -9.92 -17.22 -24.80
CA ALA A 564 -10.25 -17.24 -26.24
C ALA A 564 -11.04 -15.99 -26.65
N LYS A 565 -11.95 -15.51 -25.80
CA LYS A 565 -12.70 -14.28 -26.01
C LYS A 565 -11.82 -13.02 -25.92
N ALA A 566 -10.96 -12.96 -24.92
CA ALA A 566 -9.99 -11.89 -24.71
C ALA A 566 -9.05 -11.76 -25.93
N ALA A 567 -8.51 -12.86 -26.44
CA ALA A 567 -7.70 -12.86 -27.65
C ALA A 567 -8.48 -12.32 -28.86
N GLY A 568 -9.75 -12.67 -29.00
CA GLY A 568 -10.63 -12.11 -30.03
C GLY A 568 -10.89 -10.60 -29.86
N LEU A 569 -10.98 -10.10 -28.61
CA LEU A 569 -11.09 -8.67 -28.32
C LEU A 569 -9.81 -7.94 -28.73
N ASP A 570 -8.63 -8.44 -28.32
CA ASP A 570 -7.34 -7.86 -28.66
C ASP A 570 -7.06 -7.87 -30.17
N GLN A 571 -7.48 -8.90 -30.89
CA GLN A 571 -7.42 -8.94 -32.36
C GLN A 571 -8.30 -7.87 -33.00
N ARG A 572 -9.52 -7.61 -32.46
CA ARG A 572 -10.37 -6.52 -32.97
C ARG A 572 -9.75 -5.15 -32.69
N ALA A 573 -9.11 -4.98 -31.52
CA ALA A 573 -8.36 -3.77 -31.17
C ALA A 573 -7.20 -3.53 -32.15
N ALA A 574 -6.38 -4.55 -32.38
CA ALA A 574 -5.27 -4.50 -33.31
C ALA A 574 -5.72 -4.19 -34.75
N TRP A 575 -6.81 -4.82 -35.22
CA TRP A 575 -7.40 -4.51 -36.53
C TRP A 575 -7.86 -3.03 -36.60
N ALA A 576 -8.50 -2.53 -35.55
CA ALA A 576 -8.94 -1.14 -35.52
C ALA A 576 -7.78 -0.15 -35.56
N ASN A 577 -6.72 -0.38 -34.75
CA ASN A 577 -5.50 0.42 -34.76
C ASN A 577 -4.82 0.41 -36.15
N HIS A 578 -4.67 -0.76 -36.74
CA HIS A 578 -4.08 -0.86 -38.09
C HIS A 578 -4.89 -0.11 -39.15
N LYS A 579 -6.24 -0.13 -39.06
CA LYS A 579 -7.10 0.65 -39.96
C LYS A 579 -7.06 2.15 -39.70
N LEU A 580 -6.86 2.59 -38.47
CA LEU A 580 -6.64 3.99 -38.11
C LEU A 580 -5.32 4.52 -38.68
N GLU A 581 -4.26 3.73 -38.61
CA GLU A 581 -2.94 4.07 -39.13
C GLU A 581 -2.93 4.14 -40.67
N GLN A 582 -3.52 3.16 -41.34
CA GLN A 582 -3.62 3.13 -42.81
C GLN A 582 -4.55 4.21 -43.37
N GLY A 583 -5.52 4.67 -42.57
CA GLY A 583 -6.65 5.47 -43.02
C GLY A 583 -7.63 4.65 -43.88
N ILE A 584 -8.87 5.13 -43.90
CA ILE A 584 -9.93 4.57 -44.80
C ILE A 584 -10.24 5.60 -45.86
N PRO A 585 -10.22 5.24 -47.17
CA PRO A 585 -10.54 6.16 -48.25
C PRO A 585 -11.85 6.90 -47.99
N TRP A 586 -11.91 8.19 -48.36
CA TRP A 586 -13.04 9.06 -48.03
C TRP A 586 -14.37 8.56 -48.58
N TRP A 587 -14.35 7.85 -49.69
CA TRP A 587 -15.51 7.28 -50.37
C TRP A 587 -16.00 5.94 -49.78
N ASN A 588 -15.17 5.25 -48.93
CA ASN A 588 -15.53 3.99 -48.30
C ASN A 588 -16.29 4.24 -46.98
N LEU A 589 -17.51 4.75 -47.08
CA LEU A 589 -18.35 5.07 -45.92
C LEU A 589 -18.63 3.82 -45.07
N ALA A 590 -18.93 2.68 -45.70
CA ALA A 590 -19.19 1.42 -44.98
C ALA A 590 -17.98 0.96 -44.16
N GLY A 591 -16.77 1.11 -44.70
CA GLY A 591 -15.54 0.82 -43.97
C GLY A 591 -15.33 1.74 -42.76
N LYS A 592 -15.63 3.04 -42.92
CA LYS A 592 -15.55 4.01 -41.80
C LYS A 592 -16.56 3.66 -40.71
N ILE A 593 -17.80 3.39 -41.04
CA ILE A 593 -18.84 2.99 -40.08
C ILE A 593 -18.44 1.72 -39.34
N LYS A 594 -17.98 0.69 -40.06
CA LYS A 594 -17.48 -0.55 -39.45
C LYS A 594 -16.35 -0.29 -38.46
N LEU A 595 -15.36 0.56 -38.83
CA LEU A 595 -14.24 0.93 -37.94
C LEU A 595 -14.74 1.56 -36.63
N TRP A 596 -15.59 2.60 -36.71
CA TRP A 596 -16.08 3.30 -35.53
C TRP A 596 -16.96 2.44 -34.64
N ILE A 597 -17.80 1.56 -35.21
CA ILE A 597 -18.57 0.58 -34.42
C ILE A 597 -17.62 -0.39 -33.73
N THR A 598 -16.55 -0.83 -34.38
CA THR A 598 -15.57 -1.74 -33.79
C THR A 598 -14.81 -1.04 -32.64
N VAL A 599 -14.32 0.19 -32.86
CA VAL A 599 -13.65 0.98 -31.82
C VAL A 599 -14.55 1.18 -30.60
N ALA A 600 -15.81 1.59 -30.82
CA ALA A 600 -16.77 1.80 -29.72
C ALA A 600 -16.99 0.52 -28.90
N LYS A 601 -17.22 -0.62 -29.59
CA LYS A 601 -17.42 -1.91 -28.91
C LYS A 601 -16.16 -2.36 -28.13
N VAL A 602 -14.99 -2.27 -28.74
CA VAL A 602 -13.71 -2.63 -28.10
C VAL A 602 -13.48 -1.80 -26.85
N ASN A 603 -13.63 -0.47 -26.96
CA ASN A 603 -13.42 0.43 -25.81
C ASN A 603 -14.40 0.17 -24.67
N ILE A 604 -15.67 -0.11 -24.97
CA ILE A 604 -16.67 -0.50 -23.96
C ILE A 604 -16.26 -1.82 -23.29
N GLN A 605 -15.87 -2.82 -24.06
CA GLN A 605 -15.49 -4.13 -23.54
C GLN A 605 -14.23 -4.05 -22.66
N TYR A 606 -13.21 -3.29 -23.07
CA TYR A 606 -12.02 -3.02 -22.26
C TYR A 606 -12.36 -2.29 -20.96
N LYS A 607 -13.09 -1.17 -21.06
CA LYS A 607 -13.46 -0.33 -19.91
C LYS A 607 -14.17 -1.10 -18.80
N TYR A 608 -15.03 -2.07 -19.15
CA TYR A 608 -15.83 -2.80 -18.16
C TYR A 608 -15.25 -4.15 -17.74
N LEU A 609 -14.15 -4.62 -18.35
CA LEU A 609 -13.63 -5.97 -18.08
C LEU A 609 -13.29 -6.19 -16.59
N GLU A 610 -12.54 -5.28 -15.97
CA GLU A 610 -12.16 -5.33 -14.55
C GLU A 610 -13.40 -5.39 -13.63
N ARG A 611 -14.43 -4.57 -13.93
CA ARG A 611 -15.63 -4.46 -13.11
C ARG A 611 -16.48 -5.72 -13.05
N HIS A 612 -16.25 -6.67 -13.96
CA HIS A 612 -16.93 -7.97 -13.88
C HIS A 612 -16.43 -8.84 -12.73
N PHE A 613 -15.31 -8.47 -12.14
CA PHE A 613 -14.70 -9.14 -10.99
C PHE A 613 -15.05 -8.49 -9.65
N LEU A 614 -16.06 -7.62 -9.63
CA LEU A 614 -16.64 -7.10 -8.39
C LEU A 614 -17.78 -7.97 -7.91
N PHE A 615 -17.79 -8.23 -6.60
CA PHE A 615 -18.88 -8.89 -5.88
C PHE A 615 -19.50 -7.91 -4.88
N GLU A 616 -20.78 -7.61 -5.00
CA GLU A 616 -21.46 -6.59 -4.19
C GLU A 616 -21.38 -6.89 -2.68
N GLY A 617 -21.47 -8.18 -2.29
CA GLY A 617 -21.33 -8.61 -0.90
C GLY A 617 -19.94 -8.33 -0.28
N GLY A 618 -18.92 -8.14 -1.11
CA GLY A 618 -17.54 -7.97 -0.67
C GLY A 618 -16.94 -9.21 -0.04
N LEU A 619 -15.70 -9.09 0.45
CA LEU A 619 -14.96 -10.17 1.09
C LEU A 619 -15.50 -10.45 2.51
N ASP A 620 -15.32 -11.67 2.99
CA ASP A 620 -15.75 -12.07 4.32
C ASP A 620 -15.05 -11.23 5.40
N ASN A 621 -15.83 -10.71 6.36
CA ASN A 621 -15.37 -9.84 7.46
C ASN A 621 -14.71 -8.51 7.04
N ARG A 622 -14.66 -8.21 5.75
CA ARG A 622 -14.11 -6.98 5.17
C ARG A 622 -14.87 -6.58 3.89
N SER A 623 -16.18 -6.48 4.03
CA SER A 623 -17.13 -6.30 2.92
C SER A 623 -16.97 -5.01 2.11
N TRP A 624 -16.14 -4.09 2.58
CA TRP A 624 -15.75 -2.90 1.80
C TRP A 624 -14.94 -3.29 0.55
N PHE A 625 -14.06 -4.28 0.64
CA PHE A 625 -13.32 -4.82 -0.50
C PHE A 625 -14.26 -5.63 -1.39
N LYS A 626 -14.50 -5.14 -2.61
CA LYS A 626 -15.45 -5.73 -3.57
C LYS A 626 -14.80 -6.61 -4.61
N HIS A 627 -13.49 -6.39 -4.89
CA HIS A 627 -12.80 -7.09 -5.95
C HIS A 627 -12.47 -8.53 -5.53
N VAL A 628 -12.91 -9.52 -6.36
CA VAL A 628 -12.72 -10.96 -6.02
C VAL A 628 -11.34 -11.50 -6.39
N VAL A 629 -10.56 -10.71 -7.16
CA VAL A 629 -9.20 -11.11 -7.59
C VAL A 629 -8.13 -10.39 -6.79
N PHE A 630 -8.33 -9.12 -6.43
CA PHE A 630 -7.34 -8.30 -5.76
C PHE A 630 -7.85 -7.76 -4.43
N ALA A 631 -7.04 -7.85 -3.40
CA ALA A 631 -7.22 -7.17 -2.13
C ALA A 631 -5.88 -7.09 -1.39
N PRO A 632 -5.71 -6.22 -0.39
CA PRO A 632 -4.58 -6.37 0.53
C PRO A 632 -4.67 -7.70 1.25
N GLY A 633 -3.53 -8.38 1.45
CA GLY A 633 -3.52 -9.59 2.25
C GLY A 633 -4.05 -9.32 3.66
N LEU A 634 -4.91 -10.19 4.17
CA LEU A 634 -5.61 -9.98 5.45
C LEU A 634 -4.62 -9.72 6.61
N TRP A 635 -3.48 -10.40 6.60
CA TRP A 635 -2.44 -10.31 7.64
C TRP A 635 -1.13 -9.66 7.15
N THR A 636 -1.05 -9.23 5.89
CA THR A 636 0.11 -8.50 5.35
C THR A 636 -0.17 -7.00 5.21
N GLY A 637 -1.37 -6.64 4.80
CA GLY A 637 -1.87 -5.28 4.73
C GLY A 637 -1.41 -4.49 3.50
N TYR A 638 -0.11 -4.38 3.24
CA TYR A 638 0.42 -3.67 2.06
C TYR A 638 0.47 -4.54 0.81
N ALA A 639 0.98 -5.76 0.96
CA ALA A 639 1.12 -6.67 -0.17
C ALA A 639 -0.26 -7.07 -0.72
N GLY A 640 -0.38 -7.06 -2.04
CA GLY A 640 -1.58 -7.56 -2.72
C GLY A 640 -1.68 -9.07 -2.61
N ASP A 641 -2.84 -9.54 -2.23
CA ASP A 641 -3.21 -10.95 -2.31
C ASP A 641 -4.10 -11.18 -3.53
N VAL A 642 -4.03 -12.39 -4.09
CA VAL A 642 -4.78 -12.76 -5.28
C VAL A 642 -5.82 -13.82 -4.93
N TYR A 643 -7.02 -13.68 -5.50
CA TYR A 643 -8.17 -14.50 -5.12
C TYR A 643 -8.35 -14.62 -3.59
N PRO A 644 -8.43 -13.47 -2.89
CA PRO A 644 -8.35 -13.41 -1.42
C PRO A 644 -9.35 -14.35 -0.74
N GLY A 645 -10.59 -14.47 -1.26
CA GLY A 645 -11.57 -15.38 -0.69
C GLY A 645 -11.18 -16.87 -0.76
N LEU A 646 -10.39 -17.27 -1.77
CA LEU A 646 -9.83 -18.63 -1.86
C LEU A 646 -8.64 -18.79 -0.93
N MET A 647 -7.69 -17.86 -0.95
CA MET A 647 -6.48 -17.89 -0.13
C MET A 647 -6.82 -17.94 1.36
N GLU A 648 -7.67 -17.04 1.82
CA GLU A 648 -8.13 -16.98 3.22
C GLU A 648 -8.88 -18.26 3.63
N SER A 649 -9.68 -18.84 2.73
CA SER A 649 -10.37 -20.10 3.01
C SER A 649 -9.39 -21.29 3.17
N ILE A 650 -8.31 -21.33 2.37
CA ILE A 650 -7.24 -22.34 2.49
C ILE A 650 -6.51 -22.14 3.83
N GLU A 651 -6.12 -20.91 4.16
CA GLU A 651 -5.41 -20.59 5.40
C GLU A 651 -6.24 -20.93 6.65
N ALA A 652 -7.54 -20.69 6.60
CA ALA A 652 -8.49 -21.07 7.65
C ALA A 652 -8.88 -22.54 7.64
N LYS A 653 -8.45 -23.33 6.62
CA LYS A 653 -8.88 -24.70 6.36
C LYS A 653 -10.41 -24.88 6.24
N ASP A 654 -11.09 -23.80 5.84
CA ASP A 654 -12.53 -23.78 5.59
C ASP A 654 -12.82 -23.98 4.09
N TYR A 655 -12.77 -25.22 3.66
CA TYR A 655 -13.04 -25.59 2.26
C TYR A 655 -14.51 -25.40 1.87
N THR A 656 -15.43 -25.31 2.83
CA THR A 656 -16.84 -24.99 2.54
C THR A 656 -16.95 -23.52 2.10
N ASN A 657 -16.27 -22.62 2.79
CA ASN A 657 -16.17 -21.22 2.36
C ASN A 657 -15.37 -21.09 1.04
N GLY A 658 -14.32 -21.91 0.86
CA GLY A 658 -13.59 -22.01 -0.40
C GLY A 658 -14.49 -22.37 -1.59
N LEU A 659 -15.42 -23.31 -1.42
CA LEU A 659 -16.42 -23.66 -2.44
C LEU A 659 -17.35 -22.47 -2.77
N LYS A 660 -17.80 -21.71 -1.77
CA LYS A 660 -18.60 -20.48 -1.95
C LYS A 660 -17.84 -19.50 -2.82
N TRP A 661 -16.58 -19.22 -2.47
CA TRP A 661 -15.74 -18.25 -3.21
C TRP A 661 -15.42 -18.74 -4.63
N ALA A 662 -15.13 -20.02 -4.81
CA ALA A 662 -14.93 -20.59 -6.14
C ALA A 662 -16.16 -20.42 -7.02
N GLY A 663 -17.37 -20.58 -6.46
CA GLY A 663 -18.62 -20.33 -7.16
C GLY A 663 -18.79 -18.86 -7.57
N ILE A 664 -18.49 -17.90 -6.68
CA ILE A 664 -18.55 -16.45 -6.94
C ILE A 664 -17.55 -16.08 -8.05
N ILE A 665 -16.29 -16.47 -7.92
CA ILE A 665 -15.22 -16.19 -8.89
C ILE A 665 -15.58 -16.77 -10.26
N ASN A 666 -16.00 -18.04 -10.31
CA ASN A 666 -16.42 -18.67 -11.56
C ASN A 666 -17.60 -17.92 -12.22
N GLY A 667 -18.56 -17.43 -11.42
CA GLY A 667 -19.65 -16.55 -11.88
C GLY A 667 -19.13 -15.27 -12.51
N CYS A 668 -18.14 -14.61 -11.90
CA CYS A 668 -17.48 -13.42 -12.44
C CYS A 668 -16.78 -13.70 -13.77
N VAL A 669 -16.01 -14.79 -13.86
CA VAL A 669 -15.32 -15.21 -15.09
C VAL A 669 -16.33 -15.49 -16.22
N VAL A 670 -17.43 -16.19 -15.94
CA VAL A 670 -18.47 -16.46 -16.92
C VAL A 670 -19.18 -15.17 -17.37
N LYS A 671 -19.45 -14.24 -16.45
CA LYS A 671 -20.03 -12.93 -16.76
C LYS A 671 -19.09 -12.11 -17.65
N ALA A 672 -17.80 -12.06 -17.34
CA ALA A 672 -16.79 -11.41 -18.16
C ALA A 672 -16.72 -12.02 -19.56
N ALA A 673 -16.70 -13.35 -19.68
CA ALA A 673 -16.68 -14.05 -20.98
C ALA A 673 -17.93 -13.77 -21.85
N LYS A 674 -19.08 -13.50 -21.23
CA LYS A 674 -20.30 -13.14 -21.97
C LYS A 674 -20.30 -11.68 -22.46
N SER A 675 -19.56 -10.79 -21.78
CA SER A 675 -19.51 -9.36 -22.08
C SER A 675 -18.52 -9.01 -23.20
N ILE A 676 -17.53 -9.85 -23.47
CA ILE A 676 -16.52 -9.68 -24.53
C ILE A 676 -16.67 -10.77 -25.62
#